data_3d053be92035372fb4dc81bf4e040efc
#
_entry.id   3d053be92035372fb4dc81bf4e040efc
#
_cell.length_a   1.000
_cell.length_b   1.000
_cell.length_c   1.000
_cell.angle_alpha   90.00
_cell.angle_beta   90.00
_cell.angle_gamma   90.00
#
_symmetry.space_group_name_H-M   'P 1'
#
loop_
_entity.id
_entity.type
_entity.pdbx_description
1 polymer ?
#
loop_
_entity_poly.entity_id
_entity_poly.type
_entity_poly.pdbx_seq_one_letter_code
_entity_poly.pdbx_strand_id
1 'polypeptide(L)'
;MNNDSNENNENDGNNESCVKQSQMSIPTDPLRHLASHWLWPLGALIFALKALFAFRLELYSDEIFYWFESTRPALAYSDLPFMSSLLAGLGTAVLGDTPFAVRLPFFLIGCSLPAVLYWTALPLVGKAEAREAALLSLCLPLASSLGLLAVPDVPLVFLGLLAIGFFIRARATDSLTHWLATGVVVALGLSTHYRFSLFPAGAVLLLLWDSSSRQLWRNPRTLIAFVIAAAGLVPVILFNASHQMGSLAFYLVDRHPWEFRPAGLLHLFEQALLSTPLLYGLLLATGLGLLRSAEPNARLVALIAALHIVLYAALAPFSDPTSTTLHWPLAGYIPLLIYAPAALRRLTSSFAIGRRVTALLFGIGYLGSLTALIGVGSQSLHTQLQPILGMGVLSTKMAGWAPFAAETRLVVAAHFEEPPFIVTDNYYTAAQLAFAKLGEPNSIYTLDTEKAVRDGRALQLSLWGMDTEALIDNKNSPALLITEDSTLNFGQKRALLQHACAVSVGLKFLQQIDLVGGAKRFSFYAIHIAEPAQPIECSIPARGWIDSPAAGERVAENFTVSGWAFAEGNKVDLIRVLIDGKSAPYSGSRTERTDLDIVAGALLDSQFPQLGYRYQIETGDLSPGAHTLQLELVSDSGEVTNSLITEFYFSPIPRPN
;
A
#
# COMPACT_ATOMS: atom_id res chain seq x y z
N MET A 1 9.52 -102.27 -5.51
CA MET A 1 9.28 -102.91 -4.18
C MET A 1 8.50 -101.83 -3.43
N ASN A 2 7.27 -102.04 -3.50
CA ASN A 2 6.26 -102.25 -2.44
C ASN A 2 6.00 -100.98 -1.60
N ASN A 3 4.86 -100.52 -1.81
CA ASN A 3 3.52 -100.86 -1.24
C ASN A 3 3.30 -99.97 -0.05
N ASP A 4 2.24 -99.40 0.11
CA ASP A 4 0.83 -99.46 -0.03
C ASP A 4 0.22 -98.50 1.03
N SER A 5 -0.69 -97.78 0.57
CA SER A 5 -2.11 -97.71 0.93
C SER A 5 -2.49 -97.25 2.35
N ASN A 6 -3.34 -96.38 2.40
CA ASN A 6 -4.78 -96.32 2.79
C ASN A 6 -5.12 -95.17 3.71
N GLU A 7 -6.03 -94.31 3.23
CA GLU A 7 -7.43 -94.17 3.62
C GLU A 7 -7.70 -93.95 5.11
N ASN A 8 -8.20 -92.78 5.48
CA ASN A 8 -9.64 -92.51 5.80
C ASN A 8 -9.76 -91.08 6.35
N ASN A 9 -10.55 -90.28 5.69
CA ASN A 9 -11.89 -89.84 6.04
C ASN A 9 -12.16 -89.56 7.54
N GLU A 10 -12.38 -88.27 7.85
CA GLU A 10 -13.70 -87.78 8.36
C GLU A 10 -13.64 -86.31 8.70
N ASN A 11 -14.55 -85.62 8.08
CA ASN A 11 -15.36 -84.53 8.57
C ASN A 11 -15.04 -84.00 9.97
N ASP A 12 -14.78 -82.69 10.07
CA ASP A 12 -15.73 -81.82 10.83
C ASP A 12 -15.47 -80.33 10.64
N GLY A 13 -16.55 -79.69 10.30
CA GLY A 13 -17.11 -78.59 10.99
C GLY A 13 -16.47 -77.19 10.77
N ASN A 14 -17.01 -76.51 9.80
CA ASN A 14 -17.26 -75.06 9.86
C ASN A 14 -16.75 -74.33 11.09
N ASN A 15 -15.76 -73.43 10.91
CA ASN A 15 -15.76 -72.14 11.58
C ASN A 15 -14.87 -71.16 10.79
N GLU A 16 -15.32 -70.76 9.60
CA GLU A 16 -14.91 -69.50 9.04
C GLU A 16 -15.54 -68.37 9.86
N SER A 17 -14.98 -68.10 11.02
CA SER A 17 -15.19 -66.81 11.70
C SER A 17 -14.55 -65.73 10.84
N CYS A 18 -15.40 -65.16 10.00
CA CYS A 18 -15.18 -63.94 9.25
C CYS A 18 -14.76 -62.83 10.23
N VAL A 19 -13.46 -62.70 10.53
CA VAL A 19 -12.90 -61.52 11.16
C VAL A 19 -13.01 -60.43 10.11
N LYS A 20 -14.17 -59.79 10.03
CA LYS A 20 -14.27 -58.43 9.50
C LYS A 20 -13.33 -57.57 10.32
N GLN A 21 -12.09 -57.45 9.87
CA GLN A 21 -11.25 -56.32 10.23
C GLN A 21 -12.06 -55.06 9.84
N SER A 22 -12.79 -54.51 10.83
CA SER A 22 -13.25 -53.15 10.76
C SER A 22 -11.96 -52.34 10.52
N GLN A 23 -11.73 -51.97 9.29
CA GLN A 23 -10.81 -50.88 8.97
C GLN A 23 -11.37 -49.66 9.74
N MET A 24 -10.90 -49.52 10.98
CA MET A 24 -11.03 -48.25 11.69
C MET A 24 -10.37 -47.25 10.77
N SER A 25 -11.18 -46.47 10.04
CA SER A 25 -10.74 -45.37 9.24
C SER A 25 -9.93 -44.47 10.16
N ILE A 26 -8.62 -44.47 10.01
CA ILE A 26 -7.74 -43.55 10.71
C ILE A 26 -8.30 -42.17 10.43
N PRO A 27 -8.70 -41.43 11.46
CA PRO A 27 -9.29 -40.11 11.24
C PRO A 27 -8.29 -39.25 10.44
N THR A 28 -8.68 -38.86 9.25
CA THR A 28 -7.82 -38.06 8.37
C THR A 28 -7.47 -36.75 9.06
N ASP A 29 -6.19 -36.41 9.11
CA ASP A 29 -5.69 -35.14 9.61
C ASP A 29 -6.47 -33.99 8.93
N PRO A 30 -7.12 -33.10 9.70
CA PRO A 30 -8.00 -32.06 9.14
C PRO A 30 -7.27 -31.14 8.16
N LEU A 31 -6.03 -30.74 8.48
CA LEU A 31 -5.26 -29.86 7.63
C LEU A 31 -4.89 -30.53 6.30
N ARG A 32 -4.52 -31.82 6.36
CA ARG A 32 -4.22 -32.63 5.17
C ARG A 32 -5.44 -32.80 4.27
N HIS A 33 -6.61 -33.03 4.85
CA HIS A 33 -7.86 -33.10 4.10
C HIS A 33 -8.17 -31.77 3.42
N LEU A 34 -8.07 -30.63 4.14
CA LEU A 34 -8.26 -29.29 3.57
C LEU A 34 -7.28 -29.03 2.43
N ALA A 35 -5.99 -29.33 2.63
CA ALA A 35 -4.97 -29.10 1.61
C ALA A 35 -5.14 -29.97 0.36
N SER A 36 -5.68 -31.18 0.49
CA SER A 36 -5.90 -32.07 -0.64
C SER A 36 -7.11 -31.69 -1.50
N HIS A 37 -8.16 -31.13 -0.92
CA HIS A 37 -9.44 -30.87 -1.59
C HIS A 37 -9.70 -29.39 -1.89
N TRP A 38 -9.25 -28.49 -0.99
CA TRP A 38 -9.62 -27.08 -1.03
C TRP A 38 -8.53 -26.12 -1.50
N LEU A 39 -7.27 -26.54 -1.56
CA LEU A 39 -6.17 -25.67 -2.00
C LEU A 39 -6.46 -25.01 -3.35
N TRP A 40 -6.85 -25.80 -4.34
CA TRP A 40 -7.09 -25.28 -5.70
C TRP A 40 -8.35 -24.43 -5.81
N PRO A 41 -9.54 -24.84 -5.29
CA PRO A 41 -10.73 -24.00 -5.33
C PRO A 41 -10.54 -22.66 -4.62
N LEU A 42 -9.91 -22.66 -3.44
CA LEU A 42 -9.68 -21.47 -2.66
C LEU A 42 -8.63 -20.55 -3.30
N GLY A 43 -7.56 -21.17 -3.84
CA GLY A 43 -6.56 -20.43 -4.62
C GLY A 43 -7.16 -19.79 -5.87
N ALA A 44 -8.05 -20.52 -6.57
CA ALA A 44 -8.76 -19.99 -7.74
C ALA A 44 -9.68 -18.81 -7.39
N LEU A 45 -10.36 -18.86 -6.24
CA LEU A 45 -11.20 -17.74 -5.77
C LEU A 45 -10.33 -16.49 -5.48
N ILE A 46 -9.23 -16.65 -4.75
CA ILE A 46 -8.29 -15.55 -4.48
C ILE A 46 -7.72 -15.00 -5.80
N PHE A 47 -7.32 -15.87 -6.71
CA PHE A 47 -6.86 -15.47 -8.05
C PHE A 47 -7.90 -14.65 -8.79
N ALA A 48 -9.16 -15.11 -8.84
CA ALA A 48 -10.25 -14.42 -9.53
C ALA A 48 -10.55 -13.05 -8.90
N LEU A 49 -10.56 -12.95 -7.57
CA LEU A 49 -10.75 -11.67 -6.87
C LEU A 49 -9.58 -10.71 -7.12
N LYS A 50 -8.34 -11.20 -7.05
CA LYS A 50 -7.17 -10.38 -7.42
C LYS A 50 -7.25 -9.88 -8.85
N ALA A 51 -7.60 -10.74 -9.81
CA ALA A 51 -7.75 -10.37 -11.20
C ALA A 51 -8.81 -9.28 -11.35
N LEU A 52 -10.00 -9.51 -10.78
CA LEU A 52 -11.11 -8.54 -10.81
C LEU A 52 -10.66 -7.16 -10.31
N PHE A 53 -10.03 -7.10 -9.13
CA PHE A 53 -9.63 -5.84 -8.52
C PHE A 53 -8.41 -5.21 -9.22
N ALA A 54 -7.45 -6.01 -9.69
CA ALA A 54 -6.32 -5.51 -10.45
C ALA A 54 -6.74 -4.79 -11.76
N PHE A 55 -7.83 -5.25 -12.37
CA PHE A 55 -8.43 -4.59 -13.54
C PHE A 55 -9.25 -3.33 -13.20
N ARG A 56 -9.86 -3.29 -12.01
CA ARG A 56 -10.80 -2.25 -11.63
C ARG A 56 -10.18 -1.06 -10.93
N LEU A 57 -9.13 -1.30 -10.13
CA LEU A 57 -8.47 -0.28 -9.35
C LEU A 57 -7.58 0.61 -10.20
N GLU A 58 -7.65 1.91 -10.01
CA GLU A 58 -6.68 2.86 -10.54
C GLU A 58 -5.34 2.74 -9.82
N LEU A 59 -4.26 3.31 -10.37
CA LEU A 59 -2.91 3.14 -9.82
C LEU A 59 -2.71 3.91 -8.52
N TYR A 60 -2.12 3.24 -7.55
CA TYR A 60 -1.66 3.82 -6.30
C TYR A 60 -0.40 4.68 -6.51
N SER A 61 -0.09 5.58 -5.58
CA SER A 61 1.03 6.53 -5.70
C SER A 61 2.39 5.88 -6.02
N ASP A 62 2.71 4.74 -5.40
CA ASP A 62 3.96 4.04 -5.69
C ASP A 62 3.92 3.32 -7.04
N GLU A 63 2.78 2.69 -7.38
CA GLU A 63 2.63 1.98 -8.66
C GLU A 63 2.80 2.91 -9.85
N ILE A 64 2.17 4.09 -9.79
CA ILE A 64 2.27 5.08 -10.86
C ILE A 64 3.69 5.66 -10.96
N PHE A 65 4.39 5.78 -9.83
CA PHE A 65 5.76 6.27 -9.83
C PHE A 65 6.73 5.23 -10.40
N TYR A 66 6.59 3.93 -10.10
CA TYR A 66 7.38 2.87 -10.72
C TYR A 66 7.13 2.77 -12.22
N TRP A 67 5.90 2.99 -12.69
CA TRP A 67 5.63 3.15 -14.11
C TRP A 67 6.38 4.37 -14.67
N PHE A 68 6.32 5.50 -13.99
CA PHE A 68 6.97 6.73 -14.42
C PHE A 68 8.51 6.57 -14.49
N GLU A 69 9.11 5.90 -13.52
CA GLU A 69 10.52 5.50 -13.56
C GLU A 69 10.83 4.61 -14.77
N SER A 70 9.93 3.69 -15.13
CA SER A 70 10.13 2.80 -16.27
C SER A 70 10.18 3.53 -17.61
N THR A 71 9.65 4.74 -17.71
CA THR A 71 9.76 5.61 -18.89
C THR A 71 11.16 6.21 -19.05
N ARG A 72 11.96 6.19 -17.99
CA ARG A 72 13.35 6.69 -17.94
C ARG A 72 14.27 5.63 -17.31
N PRO A 73 14.56 4.51 -18.02
CA PRO A 73 15.24 3.35 -17.44
C PRO A 73 16.62 3.69 -16.88
N ALA A 74 16.84 3.30 -15.63
CA ALA A 74 18.11 3.43 -14.92
C ALA A 74 18.41 2.15 -14.12
N LEU A 75 19.66 1.97 -13.70
CA LEU A 75 20.07 0.82 -12.88
C LEU A 75 19.61 0.94 -11.41
N ALA A 76 19.39 2.16 -10.93
CA ALA A 76 18.82 2.45 -9.63
C ALA A 76 18.19 3.85 -9.66
N TYR A 77 17.26 4.11 -8.76
CA TYR A 77 16.59 5.39 -8.53
C TYR A 77 16.87 5.86 -7.10
N SER A 78 16.42 7.06 -6.77
CA SER A 78 16.70 7.66 -5.45
C SER A 78 16.17 6.85 -4.27
N ASP A 79 15.08 6.13 -4.46
CA ASP A 79 14.44 5.33 -3.42
C ASP A 79 14.74 3.83 -3.53
N LEU A 80 14.76 3.26 -4.75
CA LEU A 80 14.87 1.81 -4.95
C LEU A 80 15.80 1.44 -6.12
N PRO A 81 16.35 0.22 -6.12
CA PRO A 81 16.93 -0.39 -7.32
C PRO A 81 15.87 -0.63 -8.39
N PHE A 82 16.30 -0.94 -9.60
CA PHE A 82 15.52 -0.95 -10.85
C PHE A 82 14.36 -1.98 -10.93
N MET A 83 14.29 -3.00 -10.09
CA MET A 83 13.43 -4.17 -10.33
C MET A 83 11.94 -3.82 -10.43
N SER A 84 11.43 -2.95 -9.53
CA SER A 84 10.00 -2.58 -9.55
C SER A 84 9.63 -1.82 -10.81
N SER A 85 10.45 -0.87 -11.21
CA SER A 85 10.26 -0.08 -12.43
C SER A 85 10.41 -0.92 -13.69
N LEU A 86 11.38 -1.85 -13.72
CA LEU A 86 11.53 -2.81 -14.82
C LEU A 86 10.28 -3.69 -14.98
N LEU A 87 9.75 -4.23 -13.89
CA LEU A 87 8.54 -5.07 -13.94
C LEU A 87 7.33 -4.27 -14.42
N ALA A 88 7.13 -3.05 -13.92
CA ALA A 88 6.05 -2.16 -14.36
C ALA A 88 6.17 -1.85 -15.87
N GLY A 89 7.37 -1.52 -16.33
CA GLY A 89 7.66 -1.24 -17.73
C GLY A 89 7.50 -2.46 -18.64
N LEU A 90 7.87 -3.66 -18.18
CA LEU A 90 7.64 -4.90 -18.94
C LEU A 90 6.16 -5.17 -19.16
N GLY A 91 5.32 -4.93 -18.15
CA GLY A 91 3.88 -5.09 -18.27
C GLY A 91 3.29 -4.13 -19.30
N THR A 92 3.65 -2.84 -19.24
CA THR A 92 3.16 -1.82 -20.18
C THR A 92 3.74 -1.98 -21.58
N ALA A 93 4.94 -2.49 -21.73
CA ALA A 93 5.50 -2.82 -23.04
C ALA A 93 4.70 -3.90 -23.78
N VAL A 94 4.04 -4.81 -23.04
CA VAL A 94 3.22 -5.91 -23.62
C VAL A 94 1.78 -5.48 -23.85
N LEU A 95 1.15 -4.76 -22.91
CA LEU A 95 -0.29 -4.46 -22.93
C LEU A 95 -0.63 -2.97 -23.08
N GLY A 96 0.37 -2.10 -23.28
CA GLY A 96 0.19 -0.65 -23.32
C GLY A 96 -0.02 -0.05 -21.93
N ASP A 97 -0.13 1.29 -21.86
CA ASP A 97 -0.27 2.04 -20.61
C ASP A 97 -1.67 1.89 -20.03
N THR A 98 -1.88 0.83 -19.25
CA THR A 98 -3.11 0.58 -18.49
C THR A 98 -2.79 0.19 -17.05
N PRO A 99 -3.67 0.44 -16.07
CA PRO A 99 -3.42 0.05 -14.68
C PRO A 99 -3.13 -1.44 -14.50
N PHE A 100 -3.84 -2.29 -15.23
CA PHE A 100 -3.58 -3.73 -15.18
C PHE A 100 -2.24 -4.11 -15.81
N ALA A 101 -1.81 -3.43 -16.88
CA ALA A 101 -0.52 -3.67 -17.51
C ALA A 101 0.63 -3.43 -16.54
N VAL A 102 0.61 -2.32 -15.80
CA VAL A 102 1.59 -2.04 -14.74
C VAL A 102 1.65 -3.16 -13.71
N ARG A 103 0.49 -3.72 -13.33
CA ARG A 103 0.36 -4.78 -12.32
C ARG A 103 0.64 -6.19 -12.85
N LEU A 104 0.54 -6.44 -14.13
CA LEU A 104 0.57 -7.80 -14.70
C LEU A 104 1.76 -8.65 -14.21
N PRO A 105 3.02 -8.21 -14.25
CA PRO A 105 4.13 -9.01 -13.76
C PRO A 105 4.03 -9.31 -12.26
N PHE A 106 3.65 -8.31 -11.47
CA PHE A 106 3.46 -8.47 -10.02
C PHE A 106 2.31 -9.42 -9.70
N PHE A 107 1.20 -9.32 -10.44
CA PHE A 107 0.06 -10.22 -10.33
C PHE A 107 0.46 -11.67 -10.57
N LEU A 108 1.20 -11.94 -11.65
CA LEU A 108 1.65 -13.30 -11.98
C LEU A 108 2.60 -13.83 -10.90
N ILE A 109 3.55 -13.03 -10.44
CA ILE A 109 4.46 -13.37 -9.35
C ILE A 109 3.68 -13.66 -8.05
N GLY A 110 2.79 -12.77 -7.64
CA GLY A 110 2.01 -12.94 -6.41
C GLY A 110 1.06 -14.13 -6.45
N CYS A 111 0.48 -14.45 -7.61
CA CYS A 111 -0.37 -15.64 -7.79
C CYS A 111 0.43 -16.94 -7.79
N SER A 112 1.72 -16.91 -8.17
CA SER A 112 2.60 -18.08 -8.12
C SER A 112 3.15 -18.37 -6.72
N LEU A 113 2.97 -17.49 -5.75
CA LEU A 113 3.56 -17.61 -4.41
C LEU A 113 3.27 -18.94 -3.71
N PRO A 114 2.02 -19.48 -3.68
CA PRO A 114 1.74 -20.79 -3.08
C PRO A 114 2.51 -21.93 -3.75
N ALA A 115 2.71 -21.85 -5.08
CA ALA A 115 3.46 -22.87 -5.83
C ALA A 115 4.95 -22.80 -5.54
N VAL A 116 5.52 -21.58 -5.43
CA VAL A 116 6.93 -21.40 -5.06
C VAL A 116 7.17 -21.82 -3.61
N LEU A 117 6.25 -21.53 -2.70
CA LEU A 117 6.32 -22.01 -1.31
C LEU A 117 6.27 -23.54 -1.27
N TYR A 118 5.35 -24.16 -2.02
CA TYR A 118 5.31 -25.63 -2.15
C TYR A 118 6.64 -26.20 -2.66
N TRP A 119 7.19 -25.63 -3.74
CA TRP A 119 8.46 -26.06 -4.32
C TRP A 119 9.63 -25.92 -3.33
N THR A 120 9.68 -24.82 -2.56
CA THR A 120 10.70 -24.59 -1.53
C THR A 120 10.57 -25.57 -0.38
N ALA A 121 9.34 -25.84 0.06
CA ALA A 121 9.05 -26.75 1.17
C ALA A 121 9.27 -28.23 0.85
N LEU A 122 9.07 -28.63 -0.41
CA LEU A 122 9.06 -30.03 -0.84
C LEU A 122 10.26 -30.88 -0.36
N PRO A 123 11.53 -30.43 -0.50
CA PRO A 123 12.68 -31.20 -0.03
C PRO A 123 12.83 -31.19 1.50
N LEU A 124 12.16 -30.32 2.22
CA LEU A 124 12.29 -30.15 3.67
C LEU A 124 11.26 -30.97 4.45
N VAL A 125 10.02 -30.97 3.98
CA VAL A 125 8.89 -31.51 4.75
C VAL A 125 8.06 -32.55 3.97
N GLY A 126 8.40 -32.78 2.70
CA GLY A 126 7.70 -33.74 1.84
C GLY A 126 6.38 -33.19 1.26
N LYS A 127 5.76 -33.99 0.38
CA LYS A 127 4.63 -33.60 -0.47
C LYS A 127 3.40 -33.11 0.30
N ALA A 128 3.03 -33.82 1.37
CA ALA A 128 1.80 -33.54 2.11
C ALA A 128 1.91 -32.21 2.87
N GLU A 129 2.97 -32.05 3.66
CA GLU A 129 3.19 -30.84 4.45
C GLU A 129 3.49 -29.60 3.56
N ALA A 130 4.16 -29.80 2.42
CA ALA A 130 4.35 -28.73 1.45
C ALA A 130 3.02 -28.21 0.87
N ARG A 131 2.03 -29.09 0.61
CA ARG A 131 0.67 -28.66 0.21
C ARG A 131 -0.05 -27.91 1.33
N GLU A 132 0.12 -28.37 2.56
CA GLU A 132 -0.46 -27.71 3.73
C GLU A 132 0.15 -26.33 3.96
N ALA A 133 1.46 -26.18 3.76
CA ALA A 133 2.14 -24.89 3.79
C ALA A 133 1.58 -23.93 2.72
N ALA A 134 1.40 -24.43 1.48
CA ALA A 134 0.79 -23.66 0.40
C ALA A 134 -0.66 -23.25 0.72
N LEU A 135 -1.46 -24.12 1.36
CA LEU A 135 -2.81 -23.76 1.82
C LEU A 135 -2.76 -22.66 2.89
N LEU A 136 -1.85 -22.79 3.86
CA LEU A 136 -1.72 -21.79 4.93
C LEU A 136 -1.28 -20.42 4.40
N SER A 137 -0.56 -20.34 3.27
CA SER A 137 -0.23 -19.05 2.63
C SER A 137 -1.47 -18.31 2.14
N LEU A 138 -2.54 -19.04 1.77
CA LEU A 138 -3.84 -18.44 1.41
C LEU A 138 -4.62 -17.95 2.64
N CYS A 139 -4.25 -18.39 3.83
CA CYS A 139 -4.84 -17.97 5.10
C CYS A 139 -4.10 -16.79 5.75
N LEU A 140 -3.01 -16.32 5.15
CA LEU A 140 -2.26 -15.16 5.61
C LEU A 140 -2.67 -13.95 4.77
N PRO A 141 -3.44 -12.98 5.32
CA PRO A 141 -4.04 -11.88 4.55
C PRO A 141 -3.05 -11.11 3.68
N LEU A 142 -1.88 -10.76 4.23
CA LEU A 142 -0.83 -10.05 3.49
C LEU A 142 -0.24 -10.91 2.36
N ALA A 143 -0.06 -12.22 2.56
CA ALA A 143 0.46 -13.10 1.51
C ALA A 143 -0.57 -13.33 0.40
N SER A 144 -1.84 -13.50 0.76
CA SER A 144 -2.93 -13.70 -0.21
C SER A 144 -3.21 -12.45 -1.04
N SER A 145 -2.98 -11.25 -0.52
CA SER A 145 -3.12 -9.99 -1.26
C SER A 145 -1.88 -9.62 -2.09
N LEU A 146 -0.74 -10.27 -1.86
CA LEU A 146 0.51 -9.98 -2.56
C LEU A 146 0.34 -10.15 -4.08
N GLY A 147 0.71 -9.14 -4.86
CA GLY A 147 0.53 -9.09 -6.30
C GLY A 147 -0.79 -8.47 -6.78
N LEU A 148 -1.67 -8.01 -5.86
CA LEU A 148 -2.79 -7.15 -6.23
C LEU A 148 -2.28 -5.77 -6.67
N LEU A 149 -1.27 -5.26 -6.01
CA LEU A 149 -0.60 -3.99 -6.32
C LEU A 149 0.83 -4.24 -6.82
N ALA A 150 1.33 -3.32 -7.64
CA ALA A 150 2.71 -3.32 -8.14
C ALA A 150 3.65 -2.70 -7.10
N VAL A 151 4.00 -3.46 -6.07
CA VAL A 151 4.87 -3.03 -4.98
C VAL A 151 6.10 -3.92 -4.85
N PRO A 152 7.24 -3.40 -4.36
CA PRO A 152 8.51 -4.13 -4.32
C PRO A 152 8.49 -5.38 -3.43
N ASP A 153 7.54 -5.48 -2.50
CA ASP A 153 7.38 -6.66 -1.65
C ASP A 153 7.03 -7.93 -2.44
N VAL A 154 6.39 -7.77 -3.61
CA VAL A 154 6.00 -8.90 -4.47
C VAL A 154 7.24 -9.65 -4.99
N PRO A 155 8.15 -9.02 -5.75
CA PRO A 155 9.38 -9.69 -6.18
C PRO A 155 10.32 -9.99 -5.01
N LEU A 156 10.34 -9.18 -3.94
CA LEU A 156 11.18 -9.40 -2.77
C LEU A 156 10.87 -10.74 -2.09
N VAL A 157 9.61 -11.02 -1.77
CA VAL A 157 9.20 -12.26 -1.11
C VAL A 157 9.36 -13.47 -2.03
N PHE A 158 9.00 -13.32 -3.29
CA PHE A 158 9.14 -14.37 -4.30
C PHE A 158 10.61 -14.79 -4.48
N LEU A 159 11.50 -13.83 -4.70
CA LEU A 159 12.94 -14.08 -4.85
C LEU A 159 13.55 -14.60 -3.54
N GLY A 160 13.07 -14.15 -2.38
CA GLY A 160 13.48 -14.66 -1.08
C GLY A 160 13.17 -16.16 -0.91
N LEU A 161 11.96 -16.59 -1.27
CA LEU A 161 11.61 -18.03 -1.26
C LEU A 161 12.44 -18.84 -2.27
N LEU A 162 12.64 -18.33 -3.47
CA LEU A 162 13.50 -18.98 -4.47
C LEU A 162 14.95 -19.09 -3.97
N ALA A 163 15.48 -18.03 -3.35
CA ALA A 163 16.84 -18.04 -2.79
C ALA A 163 16.99 -19.12 -1.71
N ILE A 164 16.03 -19.24 -0.79
CA ILE A 164 15.99 -20.31 0.21
C ILE A 164 15.94 -21.67 -0.49
N GLY A 165 15.04 -21.85 -1.44
CA GLY A 165 14.83 -23.12 -2.15
C GLY A 165 16.05 -23.59 -2.94
N PHE A 166 16.72 -22.69 -3.66
CA PHE A 166 17.95 -22.99 -4.39
C PHE A 166 19.13 -23.24 -3.44
N PHE A 167 19.28 -22.44 -2.39
CA PHE A 167 20.35 -22.63 -1.40
C PHE A 167 20.26 -23.98 -0.69
N ILE A 168 19.05 -24.43 -0.32
CA ILE A 168 18.83 -25.74 0.29
C ILE A 168 19.24 -26.86 -0.68
N ARG A 169 18.86 -26.76 -1.96
CA ARG A 169 19.23 -27.73 -2.99
C ARG A 169 20.72 -27.67 -3.30
N ALA A 170 21.33 -26.52 -3.33
CA ALA A 170 22.76 -26.33 -3.50
C ALA A 170 23.55 -27.03 -2.39
N ARG A 171 23.12 -26.88 -1.14
CA ARG A 171 23.73 -27.59 0.01
C ARG A 171 23.56 -29.10 -0.05
N ALA A 172 22.39 -29.56 -0.48
CA ALA A 172 22.09 -31.00 -0.53
C ALA A 172 22.82 -31.74 -1.67
N THR A 173 22.98 -31.09 -2.83
CA THR A 173 23.51 -31.76 -4.03
C THR A 173 24.91 -31.28 -4.41
N ASP A 174 25.39 -30.20 -3.83
CA ASP A 174 26.60 -29.46 -4.22
C ASP A 174 26.70 -29.20 -5.74
N SER A 175 25.54 -29.04 -6.41
CA SER A 175 25.47 -28.80 -7.84
C SER A 175 25.84 -27.35 -8.16
N LEU A 176 26.73 -27.12 -9.13
CA LEU A 176 27.09 -25.79 -9.62
C LEU A 176 25.85 -25.03 -10.11
N THR A 177 24.92 -25.70 -10.79
CA THR A 177 23.67 -25.06 -11.28
C THR A 177 22.85 -24.49 -10.14
N HIS A 178 22.70 -25.21 -9.01
CA HIS A 178 21.97 -24.70 -7.86
C HIS A 178 22.71 -23.54 -7.17
N TRP A 179 24.05 -23.59 -7.11
CA TRP A 179 24.84 -22.48 -6.57
C TRP A 179 24.76 -21.24 -7.45
N LEU A 180 24.85 -21.37 -8.79
CA LEU A 180 24.65 -20.28 -9.73
C LEU A 180 23.25 -19.68 -9.61
N ALA A 181 22.21 -20.54 -9.57
CA ALA A 181 20.83 -20.10 -9.39
C ALA A 181 20.64 -19.34 -8.07
N THR A 182 21.24 -19.81 -6.97
CA THR A 182 21.24 -19.10 -5.68
C THR A 182 21.85 -17.71 -5.84
N GLY A 183 23.03 -17.61 -6.43
CA GLY A 183 23.72 -16.32 -6.65
C GLY A 183 22.89 -15.35 -7.48
N VAL A 184 22.35 -15.81 -8.62
CA VAL A 184 21.53 -14.98 -9.52
C VAL A 184 20.24 -14.50 -8.84
N VAL A 185 19.52 -15.42 -8.16
CA VAL A 185 18.26 -15.04 -7.47
C VAL A 185 18.53 -14.06 -6.34
N VAL A 186 19.63 -14.22 -5.59
CA VAL A 186 20.02 -13.26 -4.55
C VAL A 186 20.40 -11.91 -5.17
N ALA A 187 21.14 -11.90 -6.29
CA ALA A 187 21.48 -10.66 -7.00
C ALA A 187 20.23 -9.89 -7.46
N LEU A 188 19.27 -10.59 -8.08
CA LEU A 188 17.99 -10.01 -8.49
C LEU A 188 17.19 -9.49 -7.29
N GLY A 189 17.22 -10.21 -6.17
CA GLY A 189 16.56 -9.77 -4.94
C GLY A 189 17.19 -8.51 -4.35
N LEU A 190 18.52 -8.41 -4.31
CA LEU A 190 19.25 -7.21 -3.89
C LEU A 190 19.00 -6.03 -4.83
N SER A 191 18.70 -6.28 -6.10
CA SER A 191 18.28 -5.27 -7.08
C SER A 191 16.79 -4.93 -7.00
N THR A 192 16.06 -5.47 -6.02
CA THR A 192 14.64 -5.17 -5.78
C THR A 192 14.45 -4.13 -4.68
N HIS A 193 15.03 -4.36 -3.51
CA HIS A 193 14.90 -3.50 -2.35
C HIS A 193 16.01 -3.77 -1.34
N TYR A 194 16.47 -2.74 -0.62
CA TYR A 194 17.49 -2.86 0.44
C TYR A 194 17.14 -3.90 1.51
N ARG A 195 15.83 -4.05 1.84
CA ARG A 195 15.33 -5.05 2.81
C ARG A 195 15.63 -6.50 2.41
N PHE A 196 15.86 -6.77 1.13
CA PHE A 196 16.21 -8.12 0.68
C PHE A 196 17.53 -8.62 1.30
N SER A 197 18.42 -7.72 1.72
CA SER A 197 19.69 -8.06 2.39
C SER A 197 19.51 -8.97 3.63
N LEU A 198 18.33 -8.98 4.25
CA LEU A 198 18.02 -9.83 5.40
C LEU A 198 17.98 -11.34 5.04
N PHE A 199 17.68 -11.69 3.79
CA PHE A 199 17.73 -13.08 3.34
C PHE A 199 19.17 -13.62 3.29
N PRO A 200 20.12 -13.02 2.55
CA PRO A 200 21.51 -13.46 2.60
C PRO A 200 22.16 -13.29 3.97
N ALA A 201 21.77 -12.27 4.76
CA ALA A 201 22.24 -12.12 6.14
C ALA A 201 21.85 -13.33 7.01
N GLY A 202 20.63 -13.88 6.88
CA GLY A 202 20.23 -15.10 7.56
C GLY A 202 21.06 -16.31 7.15
N ALA A 203 21.43 -16.43 5.87
CA ALA A 203 22.33 -17.48 5.40
C ALA A 203 23.75 -17.31 5.97
N VAL A 204 24.30 -16.10 5.98
CA VAL A 204 25.58 -15.78 6.59
C VAL A 204 25.59 -16.11 8.09
N LEU A 205 24.53 -15.74 8.82
CA LEU A 205 24.40 -16.10 10.23
C LEU A 205 24.39 -17.62 10.45
N LEU A 206 23.72 -18.38 9.58
CA LEU A 206 23.78 -19.83 9.63
C LEU A 206 25.22 -20.35 9.46
N LEU A 207 25.95 -19.85 8.46
CA LEU A 207 27.33 -20.24 8.20
C LEU A 207 28.28 -19.88 9.36
N LEU A 208 27.98 -18.84 10.13
CA LEU A 208 28.74 -18.47 11.31
C LEU A 208 28.37 -19.31 12.55
N TRP A 209 27.07 -19.58 12.72
CA TRP A 209 26.56 -20.27 13.92
C TRP A 209 26.70 -21.79 13.84
N ASP A 210 26.30 -22.39 12.70
CA ASP A 210 26.24 -23.84 12.55
C ASP A 210 27.58 -24.44 12.13
N SER A 211 28.17 -25.28 13.01
CA SER A 211 29.47 -25.87 12.76
C SER A 211 29.52 -26.75 11.51
N SER A 212 28.42 -27.44 11.21
CA SER A 212 28.32 -28.29 10.01
C SER A 212 28.26 -27.51 8.71
N SER A 213 27.72 -26.27 8.76
CA SER A 213 27.62 -25.37 7.62
C SER A 213 28.89 -24.55 7.36
N ARG A 214 29.79 -24.41 8.35
CA ARG A 214 31.03 -23.62 8.20
C ARG A 214 31.95 -24.09 7.09
N GLN A 215 31.92 -25.37 6.74
CA GLN A 215 32.73 -25.90 5.63
C GLN A 215 32.38 -25.26 4.27
N LEU A 216 31.16 -24.71 4.13
CA LEU A 216 30.73 -24.02 2.90
C LEU A 216 31.56 -22.77 2.61
N TRP A 217 32.19 -22.14 3.63
CA TRP A 217 33.12 -21.03 3.40
C TRP A 217 34.34 -21.40 2.54
N ARG A 218 34.69 -22.70 2.51
CA ARG A 218 35.82 -23.23 1.73
C ARG A 218 35.36 -23.83 0.39
N ASN A 219 34.07 -23.89 0.14
CA ASN A 219 33.55 -24.46 -1.09
C ASN A 219 33.62 -23.39 -2.20
N PRO A 220 34.37 -23.61 -3.31
CA PRO A 220 34.50 -22.62 -4.37
C PRO A 220 33.17 -22.30 -5.06
N ARG A 221 32.20 -23.22 -5.09
CA ARG A 221 30.87 -22.98 -5.67
C ARG A 221 30.05 -22.01 -4.83
N THR A 222 30.17 -22.10 -3.50
CA THR A 222 29.58 -21.13 -2.57
C THR A 222 30.18 -19.76 -2.80
N LEU A 223 31.52 -19.66 -2.97
CA LEU A 223 32.19 -18.39 -3.24
C LEU A 223 31.75 -17.78 -4.58
N ILE A 224 31.58 -18.59 -5.61
CA ILE A 224 31.01 -18.13 -6.89
C ILE A 224 29.60 -17.55 -6.69
N ALA A 225 28.74 -18.26 -5.94
CA ALA A 225 27.40 -17.76 -5.63
C ALA A 225 27.43 -16.42 -4.87
N PHE A 226 28.37 -16.24 -3.92
CA PHE A 226 28.56 -14.96 -3.22
C PHE A 226 29.00 -13.84 -4.16
N VAL A 227 29.92 -14.10 -5.08
CA VAL A 227 30.37 -13.10 -6.07
C VAL A 227 29.22 -12.67 -6.98
N ILE A 228 28.44 -13.64 -7.48
CA ILE A 228 27.26 -13.34 -8.31
C ILE A 228 26.22 -12.54 -7.50
N ALA A 229 25.94 -12.97 -6.26
CA ALA A 229 25.01 -12.26 -5.37
C ALA A 229 25.44 -10.82 -5.11
N ALA A 230 26.74 -10.59 -4.87
CA ALA A 230 27.30 -9.26 -4.64
C ALA A 230 27.17 -8.34 -5.87
N ALA A 231 27.12 -8.89 -7.08
CA ALA A 231 26.87 -8.10 -8.30
C ALA A 231 25.50 -7.41 -8.27
N GLY A 232 24.51 -7.94 -7.53
CA GLY A 232 23.21 -7.30 -7.32
C GLY A 232 23.28 -6.00 -6.51
N LEU A 233 24.36 -5.73 -5.80
CA LEU A 233 24.59 -4.46 -5.09
C LEU A 233 25.19 -3.37 -5.99
N VAL A 234 25.77 -3.75 -7.14
CA VAL A 234 26.47 -2.80 -8.02
C VAL A 234 25.59 -1.62 -8.42
N PRO A 235 24.32 -1.79 -8.85
CA PRO A 235 23.44 -0.69 -9.19
C PRO A 235 23.32 0.35 -8.07
N VAL A 236 23.05 -0.12 -6.86
CA VAL A 236 22.88 0.72 -5.67
C VAL A 236 24.18 1.42 -5.27
N ILE A 237 25.32 0.70 -5.33
CA ILE A 237 26.63 1.27 -5.00
C ILE A 237 26.99 2.37 -5.99
N LEU A 238 26.82 2.15 -7.30
CA LEU A 238 27.09 3.14 -8.32
C LEU A 238 26.19 4.37 -8.17
N PHE A 239 24.88 4.18 -7.94
CA PHE A 239 23.97 5.29 -7.72
C PHE A 239 24.38 6.15 -6.52
N ASN A 240 24.64 5.52 -5.37
CA ASN A 240 25.03 6.25 -4.16
C ASN A 240 26.40 6.94 -4.32
N ALA A 241 27.35 6.31 -4.98
CA ALA A 241 28.67 6.92 -5.24
C ALA A 241 28.58 8.15 -6.15
N SER A 242 27.65 8.18 -7.11
CA SER A 242 27.48 9.31 -8.04
C SER A 242 26.56 10.42 -7.49
N HIS A 243 25.72 10.14 -6.46
CA HIS A 243 24.73 11.08 -5.94
C HIS A 243 24.88 11.34 -4.44
N GLN A 244 26.12 11.51 -3.95
CA GLN A 244 26.45 11.90 -2.57
C GLN A 244 25.77 11.03 -1.50
N MET A 245 25.64 9.72 -1.74
CA MET A 245 24.97 8.74 -0.86
C MET A 245 23.48 9.04 -0.61
N GLY A 246 22.81 9.78 -1.49
CA GLY A 246 21.46 10.31 -1.26
C GLY A 246 20.42 9.24 -0.98
N SER A 247 20.45 8.11 -1.69
CA SER A 247 19.52 7.00 -1.43
C SER A 247 19.77 6.34 -0.07
N LEU A 248 21.03 6.16 0.32
CA LEU A 248 21.38 5.59 1.63
C LEU A 248 21.07 6.56 2.77
N ALA A 249 21.35 7.86 2.59
CA ALA A 249 21.01 8.91 3.54
C ALA A 249 19.50 8.94 3.79
N PHE A 250 18.69 8.87 2.74
CA PHE A 250 17.24 8.79 2.88
C PHE A 250 16.81 7.63 3.81
N TYR A 251 17.28 6.41 3.59
CA TYR A 251 16.86 5.26 4.39
C TYR A 251 17.39 5.25 5.83
N LEU A 252 18.59 5.77 6.07
CA LEU A 252 19.23 5.71 7.38
C LEU A 252 19.00 6.96 8.23
N VAL A 253 18.70 8.11 7.59
CA VAL A 253 18.61 9.40 8.30
C VAL A 253 17.23 10.02 8.10
N ASP A 254 16.79 10.25 6.85
CA ASP A 254 15.67 11.14 6.56
C ASP A 254 14.31 10.47 6.68
N ARG A 255 14.22 9.15 6.37
CA ARG A 255 12.96 8.41 6.31
C ARG A 255 12.23 8.33 7.65
N HIS A 256 12.97 8.27 8.75
CA HIS A 256 12.41 8.07 10.08
C HIS A 256 12.88 9.19 11.01
N PRO A 257 12.00 9.70 11.89
CA PRO A 257 12.36 10.76 12.81
C PRO A 257 13.35 10.30 13.89
N TRP A 258 13.53 8.98 14.07
CA TRP A 258 14.37 8.34 15.08
C TRP A 258 14.04 8.75 16.52
N GLU A 259 12.83 9.26 16.75
CA GLU A 259 12.30 9.59 18.05
C GLU A 259 11.50 8.43 18.62
N PHE A 260 11.69 8.12 19.90
CA PHE A 260 10.97 7.03 20.55
C PHE A 260 9.50 7.37 20.76
N ARG A 261 8.63 6.53 20.20
CA ARG A 261 7.16 6.65 20.30
C ARG A 261 6.58 5.39 20.94
N PRO A 262 5.98 5.50 22.14
CA PRO A 262 5.42 4.34 22.85
C PRO A 262 4.37 3.57 22.05
N ALA A 263 3.62 4.26 21.18
CA ALA A 263 2.62 3.63 20.31
C ALA A 263 3.22 2.55 19.39
N GLY A 264 4.48 2.70 18.97
CA GLY A 264 5.17 1.69 18.16
C GLY A 264 5.37 0.34 18.87
N LEU A 265 5.25 0.28 20.20
CA LEU A 265 5.25 -0.98 20.96
C LEU A 265 4.01 -1.84 20.66
N LEU A 266 2.93 -1.23 20.14
CA LEU A 266 1.73 -1.95 19.71
C LEU A 266 1.95 -2.73 18.41
N HIS A 267 3.08 -2.56 17.74
CA HIS A 267 3.40 -3.23 16.46
C HIS A 267 3.17 -4.75 16.50
N LEU A 268 3.50 -5.41 17.61
CA LEU A 268 3.26 -6.86 17.74
C LEU A 268 1.77 -7.21 17.71
N PHE A 269 0.90 -6.38 18.28
CA PHE A 269 -0.56 -6.56 18.23
C PHE A 269 -1.10 -6.26 16.83
N GLU A 270 -0.60 -5.23 16.17
CA GLU A 270 -0.94 -4.90 14.79
C GLU A 270 -0.57 -6.04 13.85
N GLN A 271 0.61 -6.64 14.04
CA GLN A 271 1.03 -7.83 13.28
C GLN A 271 0.10 -9.04 13.54
N ALA A 272 -0.36 -9.22 14.77
CA ALA A 272 -1.33 -10.28 15.08
C ALA A 272 -2.68 -10.06 14.38
N LEU A 273 -3.14 -8.82 14.26
CA LEU A 273 -4.37 -8.48 13.52
C LEU A 273 -4.19 -8.70 12.01
N LEU A 274 -3.10 -8.22 11.44
CA LEU A 274 -2.80 -8.31 10.02
C LEU A 274 -2.55 -9.75 9.53
N SER A 275 -1.99 -10.60 10.40
CA SER A 275 -1.68 -12.00 10.09
C SER A 275 -2.73 -12.97 10.60
N THR A 276 -3.77 -12.48 11.27
CA THR A 276 -4.72 -13.17 12.14
C THR A 276 -4.08 -13.80 13.39
N PRO A 277 -4.69 -13.62 14.59
CA PRO A 277 -4.02 -13.93 15.85
C PRO A 277 -3.56 -15.38 15.99
N LEU A 278 -4.38 -16.34 15.54
CA LEU A 278 -4.08 -17.77 15.65
C LEU A 278 -2.90 -18.16 14.74
N LEU A 279 -2.90 -17.66 13.49
CA LEU A 279 -1.82 -17.95 12.56
C LEU A 279 -0.53 -17.25 12.99
N TYR A 280 -0.62 -16.00 13.45
CA TYR A 280 0.53 -15.27 13.99
C TYR A 280 1.18 -15.99 15.16
N GLY A 281 0.38 -16.43 16.15
CA GLY A 281 0.88 -17.23 17.28
C GLY A 281 1.53 -18.54 16.83
N LEU A 282 0.95 -19.22 15.84
CA LEU A 282 1.55 -20.44 15.25
C LEU A 282 2.88 -20.13 14.58
N LEU A 283 3.00 -19.05 13.82
CA LEU A 283 4.25 -18.64 13.16
C LEU A 283 5.35 -18.32 14.16
N LEU A 284 5.04 -17.55 15.23
CA LEU A 284 6.00 -17.26 16.29
C LEU A 284 6.44 -18.53 17.03
N ALA A 285 5.51 -19.43 17.38
CA ALA A 285 5.83 -20.70 18.03
C ALA A 285 6.68 -21.58 17.10
N THR A 286 6.39 -21.59 15.80
CA THR A 286 7.19 -22.28 14.79
C THR A 286 8.62 -21.73 14.76
N GLY A 287 8.79 -20.42 14.62
CA GLY A 287 10.11 -19.77 14.59
C GLY A 287 10.94 -20.08 15.83
N LEU A 288 10.36 -19.95 17.03
CA LEU A 288 11.02 -20.28 18.28
C LEU A 288 11.42 -21.76 18.38
N GLY A 289 10.57 -22.66 17.89
CA GLY A 289 10.88 -24.10 17.82
C GLY A 289 12.04 -24.40 16.87
N LEU A 290 12.06 -23.75 15.70
CA LEU A 290 13.10 -23.95 14.68
C LEU A 290 14.46 -23.37 15.10
N LEU A 291 14.52 -22.29 15.86
CA LEU A 291 15.77 -21.75 16.42
C LEU A 291 16.49 -22.77 17.31
N ARG A 292 15.73 -23.66 17.98
CA ARG A 292 16.25 -24.75 18.82
C ARG A 292 16.52 -26.04 18.07
N SER A 293 16.19 -26.11 16.80
CA SER A 293 16.37 -27.30 15.97
C SER A 293 17.86 -27.61 15.76
N ALA A 294 18.21 -28.89 15.71
CA ALA A 294 19.54 -29.33 15.30
C ALA A 294 19.71 -29.34 13.76
N GLU A 295 18.62 -29.25 13.00
CA GLU A 295 18.59 -29.32 11.55
C GLU A 295 18.97 -27.95 10.96
N PRO A 296 20.06 -27.85 10.14
CA PRO A 296 20.57 -26.57 9.66
C PRO A 296 19.60 -25.81 8.76
N ASN A 297 18.79 -26.49 7.93
CA ASN A 297 17.82 -25.81 7.06
C ASN A 297 16.65 -25.22 7.85
N ALA A 298 16.24 -25.89 8.93
CA ALA A 298 15.24 -25.36 9.86
C ALA A 298 15.76 -24.09 10.56
N ARG A 299 17.04 -24.10 11.00
CA ARG A 299 17.70 -22.91 11.55
C ARG A 299 17.81 -21.77 10.55
N LEU A 300 18.13 -22.06 9.27
CA LEU A 300 18.17 -21.05 8.21
C LEU A 300 16.84 -20.29 8.13
N VAL A 301 15.74 -21.03 8.02
CA VAL A 301 14.39 -20.45 7.96
C VAL A 301 14.10 -19.61 9.21
N ALA A 302 14.46 -20.12 10.39
CA ALA A 302 14.26 -19.39 11.66
C ALA A 302 15.09 -18.12 11.75
N LEU A 303 16.36 -18.15 11.31
CA LEU A 303 17.25 -16.97 11.34
C LEU A 303 16.75 -15.89 10.38
N ILE A 304 16.35 -16.24 9.17
CA ILE A 304 15.76 -15.30 8.20
C ILE A 304 14.48 -14.69 8.80
N ALA A 305 13.60 -15.51 9.35
CA ALA A 305 12.37 -15.04 9.98
C ALA A 305 12.64 -14.12 11.19
N ALA A 306 13.56 -14.53 12.06
CA ALA A 306 13.93 -13.75 13.23
C ALA A 306 14.51 -12.38 12.86
N LEU A 307 15.38 -12.31 11.84
CA LEU A 307 15.91 -11.03 11.35
C LEU A 307 14.78 -10.09 10.93
N HIS A 308 13.81 -10.55 10.13
CA HIS A 308 12.71 -9.72 9.69
C HIS A 308 11.77 -9.32 10.85
N ILE A 309 11.40 -10.27 11.71
CA ILE A 309 10.43 -10.02 12.79
C ILE A 309 11.05 -9.13 13.87
N VAL A 310 12.24 -9.48 14.35
CA VAL A 310 12.88 -8.76 15.47
C VAL A 310 13.35 -7.38 15.05
N LEU A 311 13.95 -7.24 13.85
CA LEU A 311 14.42 -5.94 13.37
C LEU A 311 13.26 -4.96 13.26
N TYR A 312 12.16 -5.35 12.62
CA TYR A 312 11.04 -4.42 12.45
C TYR A 312 10.26 -4.17 13.73
N ALA A 313 10.16 -5.13 14.63
CA ALA A 313 9.61 -4.90 15.97
C ALA A 313 10.49 -3.92 16.78
N ALA A 314 11.81 -3.98 16.64
CA ALA A 314 12.73 -3.06 17.30
C ALA A 314 12.71 -1.66 16.68
N LEU A 315 12.50 -1.55 15.36
CA LEU A 315 12.45 -0.27 14.65
C LEU A 315 11.10 0.44 14.78
N ALA A 316 10.01 -0.30 14.99
CA ALA A 316 8.65 0.25 15.01
C ALA A 316 8.47 1.46 15.96
N PRO A 317 9.03 1.48 17.21
CA PRO A 317 8.92 2.65 18.08
C PRO A 317 9.63 3.91 17.57
N PHE A 318 10.51 3.78 16.57
CA PHE A 318 11.30 4.87 16.01
C PHE A 318 10.90 5.24 14.58
N SER A 319 9.91 4.54 14.03
CA SER A 319 9.45 4.76 12.66
C SER A 319 8.41 5.87 12.57
N ASP A 320 8.29 6.50 11.41
CA ASP A 320 7.23 7.46 11.11
C ASP A 320 5.86 6.76 11.17
N PRO A 321 4.87 7.28 11.94
CA PRO A 321 3.53 6.72 12.04
C PRO A 321 2.73 6.82 10.74
N THR A 322 3.11 7.72 9.84
CA THR A 322 2.45 7.91 8.55
C THR A 322 2.99 6.95 7.48
N SER A 323 4.18 6.38 7.70
CA SER A 323 4.77 5.40 6.79
C SER A 323 4.26 3.99 7.11
N THR A 324 3.72 3.32 6.11
CA THR A 324 3.11 1.99 6.26
C THR A 324 4.20 0.91 6.32
N THR A 325 4.82 0.69 7.48
CA THR A 325 5.82 -0.36 7.69
C THR A 325 5.23 -1.72 8.07
N LEU A 326 3.90 -1.78 8.23
CA LEU A 326 3.17 -2.94 8.77
C LEU A 326 3.32 -4.24 7.95
N HIS A 327 3.59 -4.15 6.65
CA HIS A 327 3.74 -5.33 5.78
C HIS A 327 5.18 -5.87 5.72
N TRP A 328 6.17 -5.15 6.26
CA TRP A 328 7.59 -5.53 6.14
C TRP A 328 7.96 -6.87 6.79
N PRO A 329 7.40 -7.28 7.94
CA PRO A 329 7.70 -8.58 8.54
C PRO A 329 7.19 -9.79 7.73
N LEU A 330 6.32 -9.58 6.72
CA LEU A 330 5.77 -10.63 5.87
C LEU A 330 6.85 -11.54 5.27
N ALA A 331 7.98 -10.96 4.84
CA ALA A 331 9.12 -11.69 4.29
C ALA A 331 9.71 -12.72 5.28
N GLY A 332 9.52 -12.51 6.60
CA GLY A 332 9.86 -13.47 7.64
C GLY A 332 8.77 -14.50 7.93
N TYR A 333 7.49 -14.12 7.78
CA TYR A 333 6.37 -15.03 8.08
C TYR A 333 6.23 -16.14 7.04
N ILE A 334 6.39 -15.82 5.77
CA ILE A 334 6.15 -16.78 4.67
C ILE A 334 7.08 -17.99 4.75
N PRO A 335 8.40 -17.89 4.97
CA PRO A 335 9.26 -19.06 5.14
C PRO A 335 8.88 -19.95 6.33
N LEU A 336 8.33 -19.37 7.42
CA LEU A 336 7.88 -20.15 8.59
C LEU A 336 6.71 -21.07 8.27
N LEU A 337 5.89 -20.74 7.25
CA LEU A 337 4.78 -21.58 6.80
C LEU A 337 5.25 -22.98 6.38
N ILE A 338 6.51 -23.15 5.96
CA ILE A 338 7.09 -24.44 5.59
C ILE A 338 6.94 -25.47 6.73
N TYR A 339 7.21 -25.05 7.96
CA TYR A 339 7.20 -25.91 9.14
C TYR A 339 5.96 -25.72 10.03
N ALA A 340 5.09 -24.77 9.72
CA ALA A 340 3.88 -24.48 10.49
C ALA A 340 2.91 -25.68 10.59
N PRO A 341 2.72 -26.56 9.55
CA PRO A 341 1.87 -27.73 9.68
C PRO A 341 2.35 -28.70 10.77
N ALA A 342 3.66 -28.97 10.83
CA ALA A 342 4.24 -29.85 11.85
C ALA A 342 4.13 -29.21 13.25
N ALA A 343 4.35 -27.90 13.37
CA ALA A 343 4.18 -27.18 14.63
C ALA A 343 2.71 -27.20 15.10
N LEU A 344 1.75 -27.00 14.21
CA LEU A 344 0.32 -27.09 14.52
C LEU A 344 -0.05 -28.46 15.11
N ARG A 345 0.41 -29.56 14.50
CA ARG A 345 0.17 -30.91 15.02
C ARG A 345 0.77 -31.14 16.41
N ARG A 346 1.98 -30.61 16.67
CA ARG A 346 2.62 -30.70 17.99
C ARG A 346 1.86 -29.95 19.07
N LEU A 347 1.36 -28.75 18.74
CA LEU A 347 0.60 -27.91 19.66
C LEU A 347 -0.81 -28.45 19.93
N THR A 348 -1.35 -29.23 19.00
CA THR A 348 -2.71 -29.76 19.04
C THR A 348 -2.75 -31.28 19.16
N SER A 349 -1.98 -31.87 20.09
CA SER A 349 -1.83 -33.33 20.26
C SER A 349 -3.14 -34.06 20.62
N SER A 350 -4.15 -33.37 21.21
CA SER A 350 -5.50 -33.91 21.41
C SER A 350 -6.31 -33.79 20.14
N PHE A 351 -6.75 -34.90 19.56
CA PHE A 351 -7.48 -34.95 18.29
C PHE A 351 -8.73 -34.04 18.23
N ALA A 352 -9.53 -34.00 19.27
CA ALA A 352 -10.75 -33.19 19.31
C ALA A 352 -10.42 -31.67 19.34
N ILE A 353 -9.45 -31.26 20.12
CA ILE A 353 -8.97 -29.88 20.21
C ILE A 353 -8.26 -29.50 18.91
N GLY A 354 -7.39 -30.38 18.39
CA GLY A 354 -6.65 -30.14 17.16
C GLY A 354 -7.54 -29.86 15.95
N ARG A 355 -8.62 -30.62 15.79
CA ARG A 355 -9.58 -30.40 14.70
C ARG A 355 -10.27 -29.04 14.81
N ARG A 356 -10.68 -28.62 16.02
CA ARG A 356 -11.31 -27.30 16.22
C ARG A 356 -10.35 -26.16 16.00
N VAL A 357 -9.13 -26.24 16.52
CA VAL A 357 -8.10 -25.23 16.35
C VAL A 357 -7.72 -25.10 14.87
N THR A 358 -7.53 -26.20 14.16
CA THR A 358 -7.23 -26.18 12.71
C THR A 358 -8.38 -25.54 11.92
N ALA A 359 -9.63 -25.89 12.22
CA ALA A 359 -10.79 -25.31 11.55
C ALA A 359 -10.92 -23.81 11.81
N LEU A 360 -10.71 -23.36 13.05
CA LEU A 360 -10.73 -21.94 13.42
C LEU A 360 -9.58 -21.17 12.75
N LEU A 361 -8.36 -21.67 12.81
CA LEU A 361 -7.20 -21.07 12.19
C LEU A 361 -7.41 -20.88 10.68
N PHE A 362 -7.88 -21.94 10.03
CA PHE A 362 -8.16 -21.91 8.60
C PHE A 362 -9.32 -20.96 8.28
N GLY A 363 -10.46 -21.05 9.00
CA GLY A 363 -11.63 -20.22 8.75
C GLY A 363 -11.35 -18.73 8.98
N ILE A 364 -10.74 -18.38 10.11
CA ILE A 364 -10.41 -16.98 10.44
C ILE A 364 -9.33 -16.46 9.47
N GLY A 365 -8.30 -17.24 9.18
CA GLY A 365 -7.22 -16.85 8.29
C GLY A 365 -7.71 -16.61 6.86
N TYR A 366 -8.51 -17.53 6.33
CA TYR A 366 -9.05 -17.40 4.98
C TYR A 366 -10.06 -16.26 4.86
N LEU A 367 -10.94 -16.11 5.86
CA LEU A 367 -11.88 -14.98 5.93
C LEU A 367 -11.11 -13.65 6.02
N GLY A 368 -10.05 -13.59 6.84
CA GLY A 368 -9.17 -12.42 6.92
C GLY A 368 -8.54 -12.08 5.56
N SER A 369 -8.10 -13.10 4.81
CA SER A 369 -7.56 -12.92 3.46
C SER A 369 -8.59 -12.37 2.47
N LEU A 370 -9.82 -12.87 2.50
CA LEU A 370 -10.91 -12.35 1.68
C LEU A 370 -11.26 -10.92 2.09
N THR A 371 -11.35 -10.63 3.39
CA THR A 371 -11.63 -9.29 3.91
C THR A 371 -10.56 -8.28 3.48
N ALA A 372 -9.28 -8.65 3.54
CA ALA A 372 -8.20 -7.79 3.08
C ALA A 372 -8.29 -7.49 1.57
N LEU A 373 -8.55 -8.50 0.74
CA LEU A 373 -8.74 -8.32 -0.70
C LEU A 373 -9.96 -7.45 -1.02
N ILE A 374 -11.10 -7.71 -0.38
CA ILE A 374 -12.33 -6.94 -0.58
C ILE A 374 -12.15 -5.51 -0.06
N GLY A 375 -11.48 -5.33 1.09
CA GLY A 375 -11.19 -4.01 1.65
C GLY A 375 -10.39 -3.13 0.70
N VAL A 376 -9.32 -3.67 0.09
CA VAL A 376 -8.57 -2.95 -0.95
C VAL A 376 -9.41 -2.77 -2.22
N GLY A 377 -10.06 -3.83 -2.67
CA GLY A 377 -10.86 -3.84 -3.90
C GLY A 377 -12.10 -2.93 -3.86
N SER A 378 -12.65 -2.67 -2.66
CA SER A 378 -13.83 -1.81 -2.47
C SER A 378 -13.59 -0.36 -2.91
N GLN A 379 -12.33 0.09 -2.96
CA GLN A 379 -12.00 1.41 -3.50
C GLN A 379 -12.40 1.57 -4.98
N SER A 380 -12.47 0.49 -5.76
CA SER A 380 -12.98 0.50 -7.14
C SER A 380 -14.50 0.75 -7.22
N LEU A 381 -15.21 0.64 -6.12
CA LEU A 381 -16.65 0.86 -5.97
C LEU A 381 -16.95 2.07 -5.08
N HIS A 382 -16.00 2.99 -4.95
CA HIS A 382 -16.07 4.11 -4.01
C HIS A 382 -17.38 4.90 -4.18
N THR A 383 -17.71 5.30 -5.41
CA THR A 383 -18.92 6.09 -5.72
C THR A 383 -20.21 5.38 -5.31
N GLN A 384 -20.26 4.04 -5.42
CA GLN A 384 -21.43 3.24 -5.08
C GLN A 384 -21.55 2.97 -3.58
N LEU A 385 -20.41 2.82 -2.89
CA LEU A 385 -20.36 2.43 -1.49
C LEU A 385 -20.36 3.63 -0.53
N GLN A 386 -19.87 4.78 -0.95
CA GLN A 386 -19.82 5.99 -0.10
C GLN A 386 -21.19 6.40 0.46
N PRO A 387 -22.31 6.39 -0.30
CA PRO A 387 -23.62 6.74 0.26
C PRO A 387 -24.10 5.79 1.36
N ILE A 388 -23.53 4.57 1.43
CA ILE A 388 -23.88 3.54 2.42
C ILE A 388 -22.94 3.60 3.62
N LEU A 389 -21.64 3.77 3.37
CA LEU A 389 -20.59 3.69 4.38
C LEU A 389 -20.24 5.03 5.03
N GLY A 390 -20.57 6.15 4.36
CA GLY A 390 -20.19 7.50 4.76
C GLY A 390 -18.86 7.96 4.16
N MET A 391 -18.64 9.29 4.20
CA MET A 391 -17.40 9.92 3.73
C MET A 391 -16.20 9.52 4.61
N GLY A 392 -15.03 9.34 3.99
CA GLY A 392 -13.77 9.06 4.68
C GLY A 392 -13.56 7.60 5.12
N VAL A 393 -14.57 6.71 5.00
CA VAL A 393 -14.42 5.28 5.31
C VAL A 393 -13.58 4.56 4.26
N LEU A 394 -13.81 4.85 2.98
CA LEU A 394 -13.03 4.28 1.88
C LEU A 394 -11.88 5.21 1.49
N SER A 395 -10.71 4.65 1.29
CA SER A 395 -9.56 5.39 0.76
C SER A 395 -9.83 5.80 -0.70
N THR A 396 -9.38 7.01 -1.08
CA THR A 396 -9.46 7.54 -2.46
C THR A 396 -8.16 7.36 -3.24
N LYS A 397 -7.16 6.71 -2.65
CA LYS A 397 -5.81 6.61 -3.25
C LYS A 397 -5.80 5.90 -4.61
N MET A 398 -6.74 4.97 -4.83
CA MET A 398 -6.88 4.19 -6.06
C MET A 398 -8.22 4.46 -6.76
N ALA A 399 -8.75 5.69 -6.65
CA ALA A 399 -10.00 6.10 -7.27
C ALA A 399 -9.95 7.57 -7.71
N GLY A 400 -10.66 7.91 -8.78
CA GLY A 400 -10.86 9.29 -9.26
C GLY A 400 -9.75 9.86 -10.14
N TRP A 401 -8.75 9.07 -10.54
CA TRP A 401 -7.65 9.57 -11.37
C TRP A 401 -8.04 9.72 -12.85
N ALA A 402 -8.85 8.82 -13.40
CA ALA A 402 -9.33 8.95 -14.77
C ALA A 402 -10.29 10.16 -14.96
N PRO A 403 -11.29 10.38 -14.08
CA PRO A 403 -12.07 11.61 -14.09
C PRO A 403 -11.20 12.86 -13.90
N PHE A 404 -10.23 12.84 -12.98
CA PHE A 404 -9.30 13.96 -12.78
C PHE A 404 -8.55 14.32 -14.08
N ALA A 405 -8.01 13.33 -14.78
CA ALA A 405 -7.34 13.56 -16.05
C ALA A 405 -8.27 14.11 -17.12
N ALA A 406 -9.53 13.65 -17.16
CA ALA A 406 -10.53 14.17 -18.09
C ALA A 406 -10.86 15.64 -17.82
N GLU A 407 -11.11 16.00 -16.56
CA GLU A 407 -11.37 17.39 -16.16
C GLU A 407 -10.15 18.28 -16.42
N THR A 408 -8.94 17.81 -16.14
CA THR A 408 -7.72 18.56 -16.45
C THR A 408 -7.63 18.90 -17.95
N ARG A 409 -8.00 17.99 -18.86
CA ARG A 409 -8.06 18.29 -20.31
C ARG A 409 -9.04 19.40 -20.62
N LEU A 410 -10.21 19.38 -19.96
CA LEU A 410 -11.23 20.43 -20.15
C LEU A 410 -10.73 21.79 -19.66
N VAL A 411 -10.07 21.84 -18.51
CA VAL A 411 -9.46 23.07 -17.97
C VAL A 411 -8.41 23.62 -18.93
N VAL A 412 -7.50 22.76 -19.43
CA VAL A 412 -6.49 23.20 -20.39
C VAL A 412 -7.15 23.76 -21.66
N ALA A 413 -8.13 23.04 -22.23
CA ALA A 413 -8.81 23.46 -23.44
C ALA A 413 -9.62 24.77 -23.28
N ALA A 414 -10.15 25.03 -22.07
CA ALA A 414 -10.95 26.23 -21.79
C ALA A 414 -10.12 27.49 -21.54
N HIS A 415 -8.89 27.33 -21.03
CA HIS A 415 -8.12 28.48 -20.50
C HIS A 415 -6.78 28.73 -21.18
N PHE A 416 -6.30 27.81 -22.05
CA PHE A 416 -5.02 27.95 -22.72
C PHE A 416 -5.18 27.69 -24.24
N GLU A 417 -4.63 28.60 -25.06
CA GLU A 417 -4.61 28.46 -26.52
C GLU A 417 -3.58 27.40 -26.97
N GLU A 418 -2.45 27.35 -26.27
CA GLU A 418 -1.38 26.35 -26.46
C GLU A 418 -1.22 25.50 -25.18
N PRO A 419 -0.75 24.26 -25.30
CA PRO A 419 -0.53 23.41 -24.12
C PRO A 419 0.40 24.09 -23.09
N PRO A 420 -0.06 24.37 -21.87
CA PRO A 420 0.77 24.97 -20.84
C PRO A 420 1.75 23.96 -20.24
N PHE A 421 2.79 24.45 -19.58
CA PHE A 421 3.50 23.63 -18.63
C PHE A 421 2.56 23.20 -17.49
N ILE A 422 2.74 21.98 -16.97
CA ILE A 422 1.94 21.48 -15.86
C ILE A 422 2.81 21.49 -14.61
N VAL A 423 2.31 22.10 -13.54
CA VAL A 423 2.96 22.15 -12.24
C VAL A 423 2.04 21.49 -11.20
N THR A 424 2.54 20.55 -10.42
CA THR A 424 1.75 19.85 -9.42
C THR A 424 2.32 20.02 -8.03
N ASP A 425 1.49 19.78 -7.01
CA ASP A 425 1.89 19.83 -5.61
C ASP A 425 2.58 18.56 -5.13
N ASN A 426 2.60 17.49 -5.95
CA ASN A 426 3.19 16.23 -5.57
C ASN A 426 3.57 15.36 -6.78
N TYR A 427 4.50 14.44 -6.56
CA TYR A 427 5.08 13.57 -7.59
C TYR A 427 4.09 12.60 -8.23
N TYR A 428 3.13 12.08 -7.46
CA TYR A 428 2.19 11.09 -8.00
C TYR A 428 1.09 11.74 -8.85
N THR A 429 0.67 12.97 -8.55
CA THR A 429 -0.23 13.74 -9.43
C THR A 429 0.45 14.02 -10.77
N ALA A 430 1.73 14.41 -10.76
CA ALA A 430 2.54 14.56 -11.96
C ALA A 430 2.60 13.25 -12.78
N ALA A 431 2.90 12.14 -12.13
CA ALA A 431 2.98 10.83 -12.77
C ALA A 431 1.62 10.35 -13.33
N GLN A 432 0.50 10.62 -12.64
CA GLN A 432 -0.86 10.32 -13.12
C GLN A 432 -1.22 11.11 -14.40
N LEU A 433 -0.82 12.39 -14.46
CA LEU A 433 -1.05 13.21 -15.64
C LEU A 433 -0.17 12.74 -16.81
N ALA A 434 1.09 12.38 -16.56
CA ALA A 434 1.95 11.77 -17.56
C ALA A 434 1.38 10.44 -18.10
N PHE A 435 0.86 9.59 -17.21
CA PHE A 435 0.20 8.33 -17.57
C PHE A 435 -1.05 8.57 -18.44
N ALA A 436 -1.80 9.60 -18.15
CA ALA A 436 -2.95 10.03 -18.94
C ALA A 436 -2.56 10.76 -20.24
N LYS A 437 -1.26 10.89 -20.52
CA LYS A 437 -0.71 11.61 -21.72
C LYS A 437 -1.18 13.07 -21.76
N LEU A 438 -1.21 13.72 -20.59
CA LEU A 438 -1.41 15.14 -20.43
C LEU A 438 -0.03 15.81 -20.25
N GLY A 439 0.37 16.60 -21.25
CA GLY A 439 1.70 17.20 -21.34
C GLY A 439 2.77 16.25 -21.88
N GLU A 440 3.78 16.85 -22.48
CA GLU A 440 5.00 16.13 -22.87
C GLU A 440 5.80 15.77 -21.60
N PRO A 441 6.60 14.70 -21.59
CA PRO A 441 7.36 14.28 -20.42
C PRO A 441 8.23 15.38 -19.78
N ASN A 442 8.69 16.35 -20.59
CA ASN A 442 9.54 17.47 -20.16
C ASN A 442 8.72 18.76 -19.88
N SER A 443 7.40 18.71 -19.87
CA SER A 443 6.53 19.84 -19.58
C SER A 443 5.77 19.69 -18.26
N ILE A 444 6.12 18.69 -17.45
CA ILE A 444 5.48 18.42 -16.15
C ILE A 444 6.50 18.62 -15.04
N TYR A 445 6.16 19.47 -14.08
CA TYR A 445 6.99 19.83 -12.93
C TYR A 445 6.25 19.57 -11.62
N THR A 446 7.01 19.47 -10.54
CA THR A 446 6.47 19.42 -9.18
C THR A 446 7.11 20.52 -8.35
N LEU A 447 6.33 21.17 -7.53
CA LEU A 447 6.87 22.04 -6.49
C LEU A 447 7.53 21.16 -5.43
N ASP A 448 8.66 21.63 -4.87
CA ASP A 448 9.35 20.93 -3.79
C ASP A 448 8.45 20.89 -2.55
N THR A 449 7.99 19.70 -2.21
CA THR A 449 7.07 19.50 -1.10
C THR A 449 7.61 18.49 -0.10
N GLU A 450 7.17 18.59 1.14
CA GLU A 450 7.49 17.64 2.20
C GLU A 450 7.17 16.18 1.83
N LYS A 451 6.14 15.96 0.98
CA LYS A 451 5.78 14.61 0.51
C LYS A 451 6.87 13.97 -0.34
N ALA A 452 7.45 14.71 -1.29
CA ALA A 452 8.51 14.19 -2.15
C ALA A 452 9.76 13.85 -1.33
N VAL A 453 10.11 14.68 -0.34
CA VAL A 453 11.22 14.42 0.60
C VAL A 453 10.92 13.18 1.46
N ARG A 454 9.75 13.16 2.12
CA ARG A 454 9.35 12.06 3.01
C ARG A 454 9.32 10.70 2.31
N ASP A 455 8.90 10.68 1.05
CA ASP A 455 8.74 9.44 0.27
C ASP A 455 10.01 9.09 -0.53
N GLY A 456 11.11 9.88 -0.39
CA GLY A 456 12.42 9.66 -1.02
C GLY A 456 12.45 9.98 -2.52
N ARG A 457 11.51 10.79 -3.01
CA ARG A 457 11.33 11.10 -4.43
C ARG A 457 11.98 12.42 -4.85
N ALA A 458 12.26 13.33 -3.92
CA ALA A 458 12.76 14.66 -4.22
C ALA A 458 14.05 14.63 -5.04
N LEU A 459 15.03 13.82 -4.64
CA LEU A 459 16.28 13.65 -5.40
C LEU A 459 16.02 13.16 -6.83
N GLN A 460 15.08 12.23 -7.01
CA GLN A 460 14.78 11.69 -8.35
C GLN A 460 14.13 12.73 -9.25
N LEU A 461 13.23 13.55 -8.71
CA LEU A 461 12.60 14.64 -9.45
C LEU A 461 13.64 15.68 -9.89
N SER A 462 14.57 16.03 -9.00
CA SER A 462 15.68 16.92 -9.34
C SER A 462 16.58 16.35 -10.44
N LEU A 463 16.96 15.05 -10.34
CA LEU A 463 17.75 14.38 -11.38
C LEU A 463 17.05 14.34 -12.75
N TRP A 464 15.73 14.39 -12.77
CA TRP A 464 14.95 14.45 -14.01
C TRP A 464 14.65 15.87 -14.49
N GLY A 465 15.08 16.89 -13.75
CA GLY A 465 14.77 18.29 -14.06
C GLY A 465 13.28 18.59 -13.96
N MET A 466 12.59 18.05 -12.94
CA MET A 466 11.16 18.21 -12.71
C MET A 466 10.87 18.98 -11.42
N ASP A 467 11.86 19.53 -10.78
CA ASP A 467 11.78 20.30 -9.54
C ASP A 467 11.53 21.80 -9.83
N THR A 468 11.49 22.59 -8.77
CA THR A 468 11.28 24.04 -8.83
C THR A 468 12.42 24.76 -9.53
N GLU A 469 13.68 24.28 -9.39
CA GLU A 469 14.84 24.90 -10.04
C GLU A 469 14.73 24.78 -11.55
N ALA A 470 14.44 23.59 -12.06
CA ALA A 470 14.25 23.36 -13.49
C ALA A 470 12.97 24.06 -14.04
N LEU A 471 11.93 24.24 -13.22
CA LEU A 471 10.75 25.01 -13.61
C LEU A 471 11.11 26.47 -13.94
N ILE A 472 11.93 27.12 -13.12
CA ILE A 472 12.33 28.51 -13.28
C ILE A 472 13.11 28.76 -14.59
N ASP A 473 13.77 27.75 -15.14
CA ASP A 473 14.46 27.86 -16.44
C ASP A 473 13.50 28.16 -17.60
N ASN A 474 12.19 27.92 -17.43
CA ASN A 474 11.14 28.16 -18.44
C ASN A 474 10.45 29.52 -18.26
N LYS A 475 11.22 30.58 -17.99
CA LYS A 475 10.71 31.96 -17.76
C LYS A 475 9.79 32.43 -18.88
N ASN A 476 8.75 33.17 -18.48
CA ASN A 476 7.72 33.76 -19.34
C ASN A 476 6.79 32.76 -20.04
N SER A 477 6.77 31.52 -19.61
CA SER A 477 5.87 30.52 -20.17
C SER A 477 4.59 30.38 -19.33
N PRO A 478 3.43 30.14 -19.97
CA PRO A 478 2.18 29.86 -19.26
C PRO A 478 2.25 28.46 -18.65
N ALA A 479 1.72 28.34 -17.44
CA ALA A 479 1.64 27.05 -16.75
C ALA A 479 0.31 26.90 -16.01
N LEU A 480 -0.11 25.64 -15.87
CA LEU A 480 -1.26 25.22 -15.08
C LEU A 480 -0.77 24.59 -13.77
N LEU A 481 -0.95 25.29 -12.66
CA LEU A 481 -0.71 24.74 -11.34
C LEU A 481 -1.93 23.95 -10.88
N ILE A 482 -1.70 22.73 -10.39
CA ILE A 482 -2.72 21.80 -9.90
C ILE A 482 -2.36 21.38 -8.48
N THR A 483 -3.33 21.51 -7.55
CA THR A 483 -3.18 21.07 -6.15
C THR A 483 -4.21 20.01 -5.79
N GLU A 484 -3.80 18.94 -5.10
CA GLU A 484 -4.72 17.93 -4.53
C GLU A 484 -5.15 18.37 -3.12
N ASP A 485 -6.16 19.22 -3.04
CA ASP A 485 -6.59 19.89 -1.81
C ASP A 485 -7.00 18.94 -0.70
N SER A 486 -7.56 17.77 -1.05
CA SER A 486 -7.98 16.75 -0.08
C SER A 486 -6.82 16.15 0.73
N THR A 487 -5.58 16.37 0.31
CA THR A 487 -4.37 15.89 1.00
C THR A 487 -3.58 16.98 1.71
N LEU A 488 -4.04 18.22 1.63
CA LEU A 488 -3.38 19.39 2.19
C LEU A 488 -4.25 19.98 3.32
N ASN A 489 -3.64 20.30 4.44
CA ASN A 489 -4.27 21.18 5.42
C ASN A 489 -4.14 22.64 4.99
N PHE A 490 -4.85 23.56 5.68
CA PHE A 490 -4.85 24.98 5.33
C PHE A 490 -3.47 25.61 5.30
N GLY A 491 -2.61 25.30 6.29
CA GLY A 491 -1.25 25.81 6.36
C GLY A 491 -0.38 25.31 5.20
N GLN A 492 -0.48 24.03 4.88
CA GLN A 492 0.25 23.41 3.76
C GLN A 492 -0.19 23.98 2.41
N LYS A 493 -1.51 24.13 2.19
CA LYS A 493 -2.02 24.73 0.95
C LYS A 493 -1.55 26.18 0.82
N ARG A 494 -1.61 26.96 1.90
CA ARG A 494 -1.12 28.35 1.92
C ARG A 494 0.38 28.41 1.58
N ALA A 495 1.21 27.63 2.24
CA ALA A 495 2.64 27.58 1.99
C ALA A 495 2.96 27.19 0.54
N LEU A 496 2.23 26.22 -0.01
CA LEU A 496 2.36 25.79 -1.40
C LEU A 496 2.02 26.93 -2.39
N LEU A 497 0.91 27.62 -2.18
CA LEU A 497 0.52 28.76 -3.04
C LEU A 497 1.49 29.94 -2.92
N GLN A 498 2.01 30.21 -1.71
CA GLN A 498 3.07 31.22 -1.53
C GLN A 498 4.36 30.82 -2.25
N HIS A 499 4.72 29.51 -2.21
CA HIS A 499 5.86 29.02 -2.97
C HIS A 499 5.64 29.16 -4.49
N ALA A 500 4.43 28.85 -4.97
CA ALA A 500 4.06 29.06 -6.36
C ALA A 500 4.19 30.55 -6.77
N CYS A 501 3.75 31.48 -5.91
CA CYS A 501 3.90 32.91 -6.14
C CYS A 501 5.37 33.38 -6.14
N ALA A 502 6.26 32.70 -5.43
CA ALA A 502 7.68 33.02 -5.44
C ALA A 502 8.39 32.65 -6.76
N VAL A 503 7.79 31.76 -7.56
CA VAL A 503 8.36 31.27 -8.84
C VAL A 503 7.48 31.61 -10.05
N SER A 504 6.45 32.45 -9.85
CA SER A 504 5.52 32.83 -10.91
C SER A 504 4.95 34.23 -10.69
N VAL A 505 4.34 34.77 -11.74
CA VAL A 505 3.52 35.98 -11.67
C VAL A 505 2.09 35.65 -12.06
N GLY A 506 1.12 36.33 -11.44
CA GLY A 506 -0.29 36.25 -11.82
C GLY A 506 -0.96 34.93 -11.44
N LEU A 507 -0.76 34.46 -10.21
CA LEU A 507 -1.53 33.31 -9.70
C LEU A 507 -3.04 33.62 -9.78
N LYS A 508 -3.72 32.98 -10.73
CA LYS A 508 -5.15 33.15 -10.97
C LYS A 508 -5.86 31.83 -10.75
N PHE A 509 -6.77 31.80 -9.79
CA PHE A 509 -7.66 30.66 -9.60
C PHE A 509 -8.57 30.48 -10.83
N LEU A 510 -8.65 29.26 -11.37
CA LEU A 510 -9.49 28.94 -12.52
C LEU A 510 -10.76 28.23 -12.08
N GLN A 511 -10.60 27.08 -11.45
CA GLN A 511 -11.71 26.30 -10.90
C GLN A 511 -11.23 25.28 -9.88
N GLN A 512 -12.19 24.72 -9.17
CA GLN A 512 -12.04 23.61 -8.26
C GLN A 512 -13.00 22.50 -8.66
N ILE A 513 -12.55 21.25 -8.58
CA ILE A 513 -13.37 20.09 -8.87
C ILE A 513 -13.43 19.16 -7.67
N ASP A 514 -14.61 18.63 -7.42
CA ASP A 514 -14.87 17.60 -6.44
C ASP A 514 -15.12 16.28 -7.14
N LEU A 515 -14.32 15.28 -6.82
CA LEU A 515 -14.41 13.93 -7.37
C LEU A 515 -14.70 12.92 -6.26
N VAL A 516 -15.15 11.75 -6.65
CA VAL A 516 -15.40 10.63 -5.73
C VAL A 516 -16.35 11.07 -4.59
N GLY A 517 -17.43 11.77 -4.96
CA GLY A 517 -18.42 12.28 -3.98
C GLY A 517 -17.89 13.31 -3.00
N GLY A 518 -16.89 14.11 -3.39
CA GLY A 518 -16.27 15.13 -2.56
C GLY A 518 -15.08 14.67 -1.73
N ALA A 519 -14.79 13.36 -1.73
CA ALA A 519 -13.66 12.81 -0.97
C ALA A 519 -12.29 13.09 -1.62
N LYS A 520 -12.27 13.53 -2.89
CA LYS A 520 -11.08 13.92 -3.62
C LYS A 520 -11.31 15.24 -4.32
N ARG A 521 -10.45 16.21 -4.08
CA ARG A 521 -10.59 17.58 -4.56
C ARG A 521 -9.31 18.08 -5.19
N PHE A 522 -9.45 18.77 -6.33
CA PHE A 522 -8.35 19.46 -7.00
C PHE A 522 -8.71 20.91 -7.28
N SER A 523 -7.73 21.80 -7.11
CA SER A 523 -7.81 23.19 -7.55
C SER A 523 -6.84 23.46 -8.68
N PHE A 524 -7.26 24.28 -9.64
CA PHE A 524 -6.51 24.65 -10.83
C PHE A 524 -6.24 26.15 -10.83
N TYR A 525 -4.99 26.53 -11.12
CA TYR A 525 -4.55 27.92 -11.18
C TYR A 525 -3.76 28.16 -12.47
N ALA A 526 -4.05 29.26 -13.15
CA ALA A 526 -3.19 29.76 -14.22
C ALA A 526 -2.06 30.59 -13.60
N ILE A 527 -0.82 30.31 -14.02
CA ILE A 527 0.38 31.04 -13.62
C ILE A 527 1.25 31.32 -14.82
N HIS A 528 2.12 32.34 -14.72
CA HIS A 528 3.22 32.53 -15.67
C HIS A 528 4.54 32.36 -14.90
N ILE A 529 5.38 31.45 -15.39
CA ILE A 529 6.65 31.13 -14.76
C ILE A 529 7.55 32.37 -14.83
N ALA A 530 8.00 32.85 -13.68
CA ALA A 530 8.90 33.98 -13.58
C ALA A 530 9.65 33.93 -12.26
N GLU A 531 10.80 34.56 -12.24
CA GLU A 531 11.50 34.89 -11.02
C GLU A 531 11.16 36.35 -10.67
N PRO A 532 10.23 36.59 -9.73
CA PRO A 532 9.80 37.95 -9.44
C PRO A 532 10.96 38.77 -8.86
N ALA A 533 11.21 39.95 -9.40
CA ALA A 533 12.24 40.88 -8.93
C ALA A 533 11.97 41.42 -7.52
N GLN A 534 10.72 41.32 -7.03
CA GLN A 534 10.28 41.66 -5.69
C GLN A 534 9.18 40.69 -5.26
N PRO A 535 8.97 40.46 -3.95
CA PRO A 535 7.84 39.66 -3.47
C PRO A 535 6.53 40.18 -4.05
N ILE A 536 5.83 39.34 -4.79
CA ILE A 536 4.51 39.66 -5.32
C ILE A 536 3.49 39.34 -4.23
N GLU A 537 2.52 40.21 -3.99
CA GLU A 537 1.36 39.87 -3.17
C GLU A 537 0.62 38.69 -3.83
N CYS A 538 0.59 37.57 -3.12
CA CYS A 538 -0.04 36.36 -3.59
C CYS A 538 -1.53 36.40 -3.22
N SER A 539 -2.40 36.57 -4.20
CA SER A 539 -3.84 36.41 -3.98
C SER A 539 -4.16 34.95 -3.70
N ILE A 540 -4.42 34.63 -2.44
CA ILE A 540 -4.81 33.30 -2.02
C ILE A 540 -6.33 33.20 -2.02
N PRO A 541 -6.94 32.22 -2.68
CA PRO A 541 -8.39 32.05 -2.76
C PRO A 541 -9.06 32.00 -1.38
N ALA A 542 -10.30 32.48 -1.28
CA ALA A 542 -11.08 32.46 -0.05
C ALA A 542 -11.20 31.05 0.54
N ARG A 543 -11.17 30.96 1.87
CA ARG A 543 -11.22 29.71 2.63
C ARG A 543 -12.35 29.76 3.65
N GLY A 544 -13.00 28.62 3.87
CA GLY A 544 -14.04 28.48 4.86
C GLY A 544 -14.05 27.12 5.53
N TRP A 545 -14.61 27.09 6.71
CA TRP A 545 -14.78 25.91 7.53
C TRP A 545 -16.17 25.86 8.15
N ILE A 546 -16.71 24.66 8.31
CA ILE A 546 -18.01 24.41 8.95
C ILE A 546 -17.72 23.79 10.31
N ASP A 547 -18.06 24.50 11.39
CA ASP A 547 -17.94 24.03 12.76
C ASP A 547 -19.16 23.19 13.16
N SER A 548 -20.36 23.58 12.68
CA SER A 548 -21.61 22.85 12.89
C SER A 548 -22.49 22.92 11.62
N PRO A 549 -23.14 21.81 11.23
CA PRO A 549 -23.03 20.50 11.84
C PRO A 549 -21.64 19.87 11.62
N ALA A 550 -21.18 19.10 12.61
CA ALA A 550 -19.97 18.30 12.47
C ALA A 550 -20.20 17.13 11.48
N ALA A 551 -19.13 16.60 10.93
CA ALA A 551 -19.21 15.47 10.02
C ALA A 551 -19.93 14.28 10.67
N GLY A 552 -20.98 13.77 10.01
CA GLY A 552 -21.83 12.68 10.52
C GLY A 552 -22.85 13.09 11.59
N GLU A 553 -22.94 14.38 11.91
CA GLU A 553 -23.91 14.88 12.89
C GLU A 553 -25.35 14.71 12.39
N ARG A 554 -26.26 14.42 13.32
CA ARG A 554 -27.69 14.34 13.04
C ARG A 554 -28.37 15.67 13.37
N VAL A 555 -29.03 16.22 12.40
CA VAL A 555 -29.77 17.49 12.54
C VAL A 555 -31.28 17.26 12.36
N ALA A 556 -32.05 18.11 13.02
CA ALA A 556 -33.51 18.18 12.89
C ALA A 556 -33.91 19.35 11.97
N GLU A 557 -35.21 19.60 11.85
CA GLU A 557 -35.72 20.76 11.10
C GLU A 557 -35.12 22.07 11.63
N ASN A 558 -34.85 22.99 10.71
CA ASN A 558 -34.31 24.32 10.99
C ASN A 558 -33.01 24.31 11.82
N PHE A 559 -32.03 23.57 11.34
CA PHE A 559 -30.72 23.48 11.99
C PHE A 559 -29.82 24.70 11.67
N THR A 560 -28.83 24.93 12.53
CA THR A 560 -27.87 26.02 12.38
C THR A 560 -26.62 25.50 11.67
N VAL A 561 -26.17 26.22 10.63
CA VAL A 561 -24.83 26.09 10.04
C VAL A 561 -23.96 27.21 10.56
N SER A 562 -22.87 26.91 11.19
CA SER A 562 -21.92 27.89 11.71
C SER A 562 -20.48 27.51 11.43
N GLY A 563 -19.60 28.50 11.38
CA GLY A 563 -18.20 28.32 11.10
C GLY A 563 -17.51 29.65 10.84
N TRP A 564 -16.52 29.62 9.96
CA TRP A 564 -15.78 30.82 9.58
C TRP A 564 -15.41 30.79 8.08
N ALA A 565 -15.19 31.98 7.51
CA ALA A 565 -14.68 32.17 6.16
C ALA A 565 -13.93 33.46 6.05
N PHE A 566 -12.80 33.46 5.35
CA PHE A 566 -11.97 34.65 5.09
C PHE A 566 -11.22 34.56 3.76
N ALA A 567 -10.79 35.73 3.25
CA ALA A 567 -9.92 35.83 2.07
C ALA A 567 -8.67 36.65 2.44
N GLU A 568 -7.49 36.05 2.29
CA GLU A 568 -6.20 36.67 2.64
C GLU A 568 -5.92 37.87 1.73
N GLY A 569 -5.68 39.07 2.31
CA GLY A 569 -5.46 40.32 1.56
C GLY A 569 -6.72 40.90 0.94
N ASN A 570 -7.90 40.35 1.23
CA ASN A 570 -9.17 40.68 0.62
C ASN A 570 -10.32 40.49 1.64
N LYS A 571 -11.54 40.23 1.21
CA LYS A 571 -12.68 39.83 2.06
C LYS A 571 -13.59 38.83 1.33
N VAL A 572 -14.37 38.11 2.11
CA VAL A 572 -15.45 37.27 1.60
C VAL A 572 -16.74 38.09 1.61
N ASP A 573 -17.19 38.53 0.43
CA ASP A 573 -18.41 39.33 0.28
C ASP A 573 -19.67 38.48 0.52
N LEU A 574 -19.70 37.23 -0.01
CA LEU A 574 -20.88 36.38 0.05
C LEU A 574 -20.50 34.94 0.42
N ILE A 575 -21.25 34.38 1.36
CA ILE A 575 -21.22 32.96 1.69
C ILE A 575 -22.57 32.37 1.30
N ARG A 576 -22.59 31.41 0.39
CA ARG A 576 -23.78 30.62 0.08
C ARG A 576 -23.66 29.25 0.72
N VAL A 577 -24.75 28.76 1.29
CA VAL A 577 -24.82 27.41 1.83
C VAL A 577 -25.41 26.49 0.76
N LEU A 578 -24.65 25.45 0.43
CA LEU A 578 -25.09 24.44 -0.53
C LEU A 578 -25.43 23.15 0.21
N ILE A 579 -26.62 22.60 -0.04
CA ILE A 579 -27.00 21.25 0.38
C ILE A 579 -27.19 20.39 -0.88
N ASP A 580 -26.48 19.28 -0.95
CA ASP A 580 -26.43 18.38 -2.14
C ASP A 580 -26.11 19.15 -3.43
N GLY A 581 -25.19 20.15 -3.32
CA GLY A 581 -24.77 21.00 -4.42
C GLY A 581 -25.78 22.07 -4.84
N LYS A 582 -26.91 22.23 -4.14
CA LYS A 582 -27.93 23.24 -4.41
C LYS A 582 -27.96 24.31 -3.33
N SER A 583 -28.12 25.56 -3.71
CA SER A 583 -28.25 26.66 -2.75
C SER A 583 -29.48 26.45 -1.85
N ALA A 584 -29.20 26.37 -0.54
CA ALA A 584 -30.24 26.28 0.48
C ALA A 584 -30.66 27.68 0.93
N PRO A 585 -31.95 27.94 1.20
CA PRO A 585 -32.39 29.20 1.81
C PRO A 585 -31.91 29.25 3.28
N TYR A 586 -31.40 30.40 3.67
CA TYR A 586 -30.93 30.63 5.04
C TYR A 586 -31.15 32.06 5.49
N SER A 587 -31.20 32.27 6.82
CA SER A 587 -31.18 33.56 7.48
C SER A 587 -30.08 33.60 8.53
N GLY A 588 -29.47 34.76 8.76
CA GLY A 588 -28.41 34.90 9.76
C GLY A 588 -27.40 35.99 9.41
N SER A 589 -26.29 36.02 10.11
CA SER A 589 -25.30 37.11 10.00
C SER A 589 -23.87 36.62 10.23
N ARG A 590 -22.91 37.48 9.91
CA ARG A 590 -21.52 37.34 10.29
C ARG A 590 -21.37 37.45 11.81
N THR A 591 -20.36 36.82 12.36
CA THR A 591 -20.05 36.80 13.79
C THR A 591 -18.56 37.04 14.04
N GLU A 592 -18.21 37.48 15.22
CA GLU A 592 -16.83 37.66 15.63
C GLU A 592 -16.15 36.30 15.91
N ARG A 593 -14.89 36.18 15.44
CA ARG A 593 -14.02 35.04 15.64
C ARG A 593 -12.59 35.54 15.89
N THR A 594 -12.35 36.06 17.09
CA THR A 594 -11.03 36.52 17.52
C THR A 594 -10.04 35.39 17.70
N ASP A 595 -10.53 34.19 17.94
CA ASP A 595 -9.74 32.92 18.03
C ASP A 595 -9.05 32.51 16.71
N LEU A 596 -9.43 33.13 15.59
CA LEU A 596 -8.79 32.89 14.30
C LEU A 596 -7.49 33.67 14.09
N ASP A 597 -7.04 34.46 15.05
CA ASP A 597 -5.75 35.15 15.00
C ASP A 597 -4.57 34.17 14.83
N ILE A 598 -4.71 32.93 15.31
CA ILE A 598 -3.74 31.85 15.14
C ILE A 598 -3.83 31.17 13.78
N VAL A 599 -4.90 31.40 13.00
CA VAL A 599 -5.06 30.78 11.69
C VAL A 599 -4.29 31.58 10.63
N ALA A 600 -3.34 30.93 9.99
CA ALA A 600 -2.46 31.57 9.01
C ALA A 600 -3.28 32.31 7.92
N GLY A 601 -3.08 33.62 7.81
CA GLY A 601 -3.73 34.50 6.83
C GLY A 601 -5.04 35.13 7.27
N ALA A 602 -5.66 34.69 8.37
CA ALA A 602 -6.94 35.27 8.82
C ALA A 602 -6.85 36.74 9.21
N LEU A 603 -5.74 37.16 9.83
CA LEU A 603 -5.48 38.56 10.19
C LEU A 603 -5.32 39.49 8.96
N LEU A 604 -5.11 38.93 7.78
CA LEU A 604 -4.96 39.72 6.54
C LEU A 604 -6.31 39.96 5.83
N ASP A 605 -7.41 39.36 6.30
CA ASP A 605 -8.75 39.69 5.81
C ASP A 605 -9.20 41.05 6.38
N SER A 606 -9.66 41.91 5.51
CA SER A 606 -10.09 43.28 5.88
C SER A 606 -11.31 43.30 6.81
N GLN A 607 -12.04 42.21 6.96
CA GLN A 607 -13.19 42.07 7.85
C GLN A 607 -12.83 41.50 9.23
N PHE A 608 -11.56 41.15 9.49
CA PHE A 608 -11.19 40.67 10.82
C PHE A 608 -11.61 41.65 11.91
N PRO A 609 -12.24 41.21 13.01
CA PRO A 609 -12.50 39.83 13.46
C PRO A 609 -13.86 39.26 13.01
N GLN A 610 -14.63 39.88 12.13
CA GLN A 610 -15.97 39.47 11.67
C GLN A 610 -15.90 38.29 10.66
N LEU A 611 -15.07 37.28 10.92
CA LEU A 611 -14.82 36.16 10.02
C LEU A 611 -15.76 34.98 10.22
N GLY A 612 -16.47 34.93 11.36
CA GLY A 612 -17.45 33.90 11.63
C GLY A 612 -18.74 34.08 10.84
N TYR A 613 -19.54 33.07 10.76
CA TYR A 613 -20.91 33.11 10.28
C TYR A 613 -21.79 32.16 11.12
N ARG A 614 -23.08 32.52 11.22
CA ARG A 614 -24.11 31.68 11.83
C ARG A 614 -25.39 31.84 11.03
N TYR A 615 -25.80 30.75 10.37
CA TYR A 615 -26.96 30.73 9.48
C TYR A 615 -27.94 29.67 9.92
N GLN A 616 -29.23 30.06 10.01
CA GLN A 616 -30.35 29.15 10.23
C GLN A 616 -30.82 28.65 8.87
N ILE A 617 -30.77 27.35 8.64
CA ILE A 617 -31.18 26.73 7.40
C ILE A 617 -32.65 26.37 7.44
N GLU A 618 -33.37 26.75 6.41
CA GLU A 618 -34.74 26.30 6.19
C GLU A 618 -34.69 24.98 5.41
N THR A 619 -35.06 23.89 6.09
CA THR A 619 -34.91 22.54 5.53
C THR A 619 -35.93 22.20 4.42
N GLY A 620 -37.08 22.98 4.36
CA GLY A 620 -38.07 22.81 3.29
C GLY A 620 -38.43 21.36 2.98
N ASP A 621 -38.18 20.96 1.72
CA ASP A 621 -38.45 19.60 1.22
C ASP A 621 -37.26 18.63 1.37
N LEU A 622 -36.31 18.89 2.29
CA LEU A 622 -35.16 18.00 2.49
C LEU A 622 -35.63 16.62 2.95
N SER A 623 -35.26 15.58 2.23
CA SER A 623 -35.63 14.20 2.56
C SER A 623 -34.88 13.69 3.80
N PRO A 624 -35.46 12.81 4.62
CA PRO A 624 -34.68 12.14 5.69
C PRO A 624 -33.54 11.31 5.10
N GLY A 625 -32.34 11.43 5.70
CA GLY A 625 -31.18 10.65 5.23
C GLY A 625 -29.85 11.39 5.33
N ALA A 626 -28.86 10.87 4.65
CA ALA A 626 -27.53 11.48 4.52
C ALA A 626 -27.56 12.57 3.43
N HIS A 627 -26.98 13.73 3.75
CA HIS A 627 -26.86 14.88 2.87
C HIS A 627 -25.44 15.43 2.94
N THR A 628 -25.08 16.20 1.92
CA THR A 628 -23.80 16.93 1.87
C THR A 628 -24.03 18.42 2.11
N LEU A 629 -23.17 19.04 2.89
CA LEU A 629 -23.14 20.46 3.19
C LEU A 629 -21.83 21.06 2.69
N GLN A 630 -21.90 22.19 2.00
CA GLN A 630 -20.75 22.90 1.47
C GLN A 630 -20.99 24.40 1.50
N LEU A 631 -19.94 25.21 1.64
CA LEU A 631 -20.00 26.65 1.47
C LEU A 631 -19.46 27.04 0.10
N GLU A 632 -20.16 27.87 -0.61
CA GLU A 632 -19.65 28.62 -1.75
C GLU A 632 -19.28 30.02 -1.27
N LEU A 633 -18.01 30.37 -1.41
CA LEU A 633 -17.43 31.65 -0.95
C LEU A 633 -17.15 32.51 -2.17
N VAL A 634 -17.67 33.70 -2.17
CA VAL A 634 -17.41 34.70 -3.21
C VAL A 634 -16.60 35.84 -2.59
N SER A 635 -15.38 36.03 -3.09
CA SER A 635 -14.55 37.17 -2.68
C SER A 635 -15.03 38.48 -3.31
N ASP A 636 -14.58 39.63 -2.83
CA ASP A 636 -14.88 40.92 -3.43
C ASP A 636 -14.25 41.10 -4.83
N SER A 637 -13.23 40.31 -5.18
CA SER A 637 -12.72 40.20 -6.56
C SER A 637 -13.65 39.43 -7.49
N GLY A 638 -14.73 38.82 -6.97
CA GLY A 638 -15.67 37.98 -7.73
C GLY A 638 -15.19 36.54 -7.89
N GLU A 639 -14.07 36.14 -7.28
CA GLU A 639 -13.58 34.78 -7.29
C GLU A 639 -14.47 33.86 -6.44
N VAL A 640 -14.86 32.70 -6.98
CA VAL A 640 -15.74 31.75 -6.32
C VAL A 640 -14.94 30.52 -5.92
N THR A 641 -14.94 30.19 -4.62
CA THR A 641 -14.31 29.00 -4.08
C THR A 641 -15.27 28.24 -3.17
N ASN A 642 -15.04 26.92 -3.00
CA ASN A 642 -15.90 26.10 -2.19
C ASN A 642 -15.14 25.53 -0.97
N SER A 643 -15.82 25.47 0.20
CA SER A 643 -15.30 24.74 1.36
C SER A 643 -15.22 23.24 1.09
N LEU A 644 -14.55 22.50 1.97
CA LEU A 644 -14.65 21.04 1.98
C LEU A 644 -16.10 20.62 2.22
N ILE A 645 -16.51 19.51 1.62
CA ILE A 645 -17.83 18.94 1.81
C ILE A 645 -17.91 18.31 3.21
N THR A 646 -18.97 18.60 3.93
CA THR A 646 -19.30 17.98 5.22
C THR A 646 -20.55 17.14 5.05
N GLU A 647 -20.51 15.87 5.41
CA GLU A 647 -21.68 14.99 5.40
C GLU A 647 -22.46 15.13 6.71
N PHE A 648 -23.77 15.19 6.65
CA PHE A 648 -24.66 15.21 7.82
C PHE A 648 -25.90 14.35 7.60
N TYR A 649 -26.60 13.98 8.67
CA TYR A 649 -27.84 13.20 8.60
C TYR A 649 -29.04 14.06 9.00
N PHE A 650 -30.00 14.22 8.11
CA PHE A 650 -31.25 14.90 8.39
C PHE A 650 -32.31 13.95 8.89
N SER A 651 -32.97 14.31 10.01
CA SER A 651 -34.11 13.57 10.56
C SER A 651 -35.15 14.58 11.04
N PRO A 652 -36.33 14.67 10.43
CA PRO A 652 -37.35 15.66 10.78
C PRO A 652 -37.99 15.42 12.16
N ILE A 653 -37.75 14.27 12.79
CA ILE A 653 -38.29 13.94 14.11
C ILE A 653 -37.16 13.98 15.15
N PRO A 654 -37.19 14.88 16.15
CA PRO A 654 -36.26 14.82 17.26
C PRO A 654 -36.43 13.50 18.00
N ARG A 655 -35.34 12.76 18.23
CA ARG A 655 -35.40 11.62 19.15
C ARG A 655 -35.67 12.17 20.57
N PRO A 656 -36.63 11.59 21.34
CA PRO A 656 -36.70 11.90 22.75
C PRO A 656 -35.36 11.53 23.40
N ASN A 657 -34.85 12.45 24.24
CA ASN A 657 -33.63 12.30 25.02
C ASN A 657 -33.63 11.06 25.90
#